data_e30b3b8c2bca27a14579ab7775cf9ea5
#
_entry.id   e30b3b8c2bca27a14579ab7775cf9ea5
#
_cell.length_a   1.000
_cell.length_b   1.000
_cell.length_c   1.000
_cell.angle_alpha   90.00
_cell.angle_beta   90.00
_cell.angle_gamma   90.00
#
_symmetry.space_group_name_H-M   'P 1'
#
loop_
_entity.id
_entity.type
_entity.pdbx_description
1 polymer ?
#
loop_
_entity_poly.entity_id
_entity_poly.type
_entity_poly.pdbx_seq_one_letter_code
_entity_poly.pdbx_strand_id
1 'polypeptide(L)'
;MKTVNRPFNFDNPFRPNYELWTAGMWTAGTAGTVVLTLLQDLPLEPLAAAGALAAVQISVSLPGGIRLYRRQQNLIYRELEFITFDELLRKNSVPGTMWIGTGFEWEHRHAQLASQLAAMDQSCFRPERSLTARAVDFMTGRRAPPPVIGQPWIHGLETREVPLYQELKHAEGHTLIVGTTGAGKAQPLDCAVLTPSGRRCMGELKVGDFITDPEGKPRRISGIFPRGVLEIYEIILSDGRRTRCSMEHLWRVRTRVPAAESVSSQTHSSSLTTVELGDIITLMRQGTAVEVPVLECKELEHGKFTTVFREIKKIVPAGMAECRCIMVDSAEHLYITDDLIITHNTRMFDLLISEAVARNETVIIIDPKGDKELAGNAERACRCLNQSERFLYFNPAFPEKSFCIDPLHNFSRPTEIASRISALMPSESGSGSTFKAFSWQALNNIIQGMVICRVRPQLVTIRHYLESGAAGLVVKTLESYLDLTVPKGREKYRSFLQRIEKQRLEGRAQSWKNFYREELAAKYPNSDIEGLLSMYEHDTAHFSKMVAGLLPIMNMLTSGILGPMLSPDPQRGGEERLILDTARIINSGGVAYFGLDSLTDGMVGSAIGSLILSDLTAVAGDRYNYGVDNRPVNVFVDEAAEVINEPFIQLLNKGRGAGLRLFVATQTFADFAARLGSADKATQVLGNINNIFALRVTDVETQTYITDKIPKTRISTLTHTLGQSTDPHQPVIHSGSQAQMLKEEEADLFAPALLGQLPNLEFIGNISGGKIVKGRIPILTGSKSG
;
A
#
# COMPACT_ATOMS: atom_id res chain seq x y z
N MET A 1 6.29 38.92 20.57
CA MET A 1 7.09 38.61 21.77
C MET A 1 8.37 37.96 21.32
N LYS A 2 9.53 38.57 21.56
CA LYS A 2 10.85 38.01 21.21
C LYS A 2 11.05 36.72 22.02
N THR A 3 11.15 35.59 21.38
CA THR A 3 11.58 34.33 21.99
C THR A 3 13.01 34.52 22.47
N VAL A 4 13.18 34.64 23.79
CA VAL A 4 14.49 34.60 24.42
C VAL A 4 15.12 33.27 24.07
N ASN A 5 16.25 33.28 23.35
CA ASN A 5 17.09 32.13 23.13
C ASN A 5 17.45 31.52 24.49
N ARG A 6 16.73 30.48 24.91
CA ARG A 6 17.14 29.72 26.08
C ARG A 6 18.40 28.94 25.66
N PRO A 7 19.46 28.97 26.48
CA PRO A 7 20.63 28.16 26.18
C PRO A 7 20.24 26.70 26.03
N PHE A 8 20.86 26.00 25.06
CA PHE A 8 20.68 24.58 24.78
C PHE A 8 20.78 23.79 26.09
N ASN A 9 19.64 23.25 26.52
CA ASN A 9 19.62 22.39 27.71
C ASN A 9 19.84 20.94 27.17
N PHE A 10 21.09 20.48 27.25
CA PHE A 10 21.46 19.07 26.96
C PHE A 10 20.98 18.14 28.07
N ASP A 11 19.70 18.23 28.40
CA ASP A 11 19.12 17.42 29.46
C ASP A 11 18.93 15.98 28.94
N ASN A 12 19.70 15.05 29.51
CA ASN A 12 19.55 13.63 29.19
C ASN A 12 18.12 13.20 29.56
N PRO A 13 17.24 12.87 28.58
CA PRO A 13 15.87 12.50 28.86
C PRO A 13 15.74 11.21 29.70
N PHE A 14 16.79 10.38 29.73
CA PHE A 14 16.83 9.15 30.52
C PHE A 14 17.53 9.32 31.87
N ARG A 15 17.81 10.56 32.31
CA ARG A 15 18.32 10.80 33.66
C ARG A 15 17.36 10.30 34.73
N PRO A 16 17.84 9.91 35.92
CA PRO A 16 16.99 9.58 37.03
C PRO A 16 16.00 10.71 37.35
N ASN A 17 14.77 10.35 37.66
CA ASN A 17 13.70 11.29 37.94
C ASN A 17 13.78 11.75 39.40
N TYR A 18 14.75 12.62 39.70
CA TYR A 18 14.98 13.15 41.06
C TYR A 18 13.77 13.95 41.56
N GLU A 19 13.01 14.56 40.69
CA GLU A 19 11.79 15.31 41.02
C GLU A 19 10.71 14.43 41.63
N LEU A 20 10.48 13.23 41.02
CA LEU A 20 9.52 12.27 41.61
C LEU A 20 10.04 11.65 42.88
N TRP A 21 11.36 11.40 42.98
CA TRP A 21 11.96 10.88 44.19
C TRP A 21 11.82 11.88 45.34
N THR A 22 12.12 13.18 45.09
CA THR A 22 11.94 14.27 46.06
C THR A 22 10.49 14.35 46.52
N ALA A 23 9.52 14.39 45.60
CA ALA A 23 8.11 14.41 45.94
C ALA A 23 7.69 13.20 46.79
N GLY A 24 8.17 12.01 46.42
CA GLY A 24 7.92 10.76 47.16
C GLY A 24 8.51 10.77 48.57
N MET A 25 9.74 11.26 48.74
CA MET A 25 10.40 11.36 50.05
C MET A 25 9.68 12.36 50.98
N TRP A 26 9.26 13.51 50.46
CA TRP A 26 8.48 14.48 51.24
C TRP A 26 7.11 13.90 51.62
N THR A 27 6.46 13.18 50.74
CA THR A 27 5.19 12.48 51.04
C THR A 27 5.37 11.42 52.15
N ALA A 28 6.38 10.58 52.01
CA ALA A 28 6.68 9.53 53.00
C ALA A 28 7.12 10.15 54.37
N GLY A 29 7.96 11.19 54.34
CA GLY A 29 8.37 11.89 55.53
C GLY A 29 7.19 12.53 56.25
N THR A 30 6.29 13.21 55.53
CA THR A 30 5.07 13.79 56.12
C THR A 30 4.16 12.70 56.71
N ALA A 31 3.96 11.58 55.98
CA ALA A 31 3.18 10.49 56.51
C ALA A 31 3.81 9.89 57.79
N GLY A 32 5.12 9.73 57.80
CA GLY A 32 5.87 9.25 58.97
C GLY A 32 5.72 10.19 60.16
N THR A 33 5.82 11.52 59.96
CA THR A 33 5.60 12.50 61.03
C THR A 33 4.17 12.48 61.55
N VAL A 34 3.16 12.32 60.70
CA VAL A 34 1.77 12.17 61.14
C VAL A 34 1.61 10.92 62.02
N VAL A 35 2.16 9.78 61.63
CA VAL A 35 2.11 8.55 62.42
C VAL A 35 2.80 8.73 63.77
N LEU A 36 4.01 9.32 63.80
CA LEU A 36 4.75 9.56 65.04
C LEU A 36 3.98 10.52 65.98
N THR A 37 3.41 11.61 65.44
CA THR A 37 2.59 12.57 66.23
C THR A 37 1.38 11.88 66.85
N LEU A 38 0.71 10.99 66.11
CA LEU A 38 -0.46 10.22 66.62
C LEU A 38 -0.07 9.17 67.67
N LEU A 39 1.13 8.57 67.56
CA LEU A 39 1.60 7.53 68.52
C LEU A 39 2.19 8.12 69.78
N GLN A 40 2.72 9.36 69.75
CA GLN A 40 3.47 9.98 70.87
C GLN A 40 2.83 11.20 71.43
N ASP A 41 1.58 11.56 71.06
CA ASP A 41 0.85 12.79 71.48
C ASP A 41 1.68 14.07 71.40
N LEU A 42 2.44 14.22 70.27
CA LEU A 42 3.28 15.38 70.04
C LEU A 42 2.42 16.60 69.63
N PRO A 43 2.91 17.86 69.85
CA PRO A 43 2.20 19.07 69.49
C PRO A 43 1.99 19.14 67.96
N LEU A 44 0.82 19.64 67.56
CA LEU A 44 0.39 19.66 66.15
C LEU A 44 1.09 20.78 65.32
N GLU A 45 1.66 21.79 65.94
CA GLU A 45 2.29 22.94 65.27
C GLU A 45 3.48 22.55 64.39
N PRO A 46 4.45 21.74 64.84
CA PRO A 46 5.54 21.28 63.98
C PRO A 46 5.05 20.39 62.81
N LEU A 47 3.99 19.61 63.01
CA LEU A 47 3.37 18.80 61.99
C LEU A 47 2.75 19.66 60.87
N ALA A 48 2.03 20.75 61.29
CA ALA A 48 1.44 21.68 60.34
C ALA A 48 2.53 22.41 59.50
N ALA A 49 3.63 22.84 60.16
CA ALA A 49 4.76 23.44 59.46
C ALA A 49 5.47 22.50 58.50
N ALA A 50 5.71 21.23 58.94
CA ALA A 50 6.29 20.21 58.07
C ALA A 50 5.37 19.84 56.87
N GLY A 51 4.07 19.76 57.11
CA GLY A 51 3.06 19.54 56.08
C GLY A 51 3.00 20.68 55.06
N ALA A 52 3.08 21.94 55.52
CA ALA A 52 3.11 23.09 54.63
C ALA A 52 4.38 23.11 53.75
N LEU A 53 5.54 22.83 54.33
CA LEU A 53 6.81 22.72 53.58
C LEU A 53 6.76 21.59 52.57
N ALA A 54 6.24 20.42 52.95
CA ALA A 54 6.05 19.26 52.07
C ALA A 54 5.10 19.60 50.90
N ALA A 55 3.97 20.27 51.18
CA ALA A 55 3.03 20.68 50.13
C ALA A 55 3.67 21.64 49.12
N VAL A 56 4.45 22.58 49.56
CA VAL A 56 5.22 23.50 48.70
C VAL A 56 6.22 22.71 47.85
N GLN A 57 7.03 21.88 48.47
CA GLN A 57 8.06 21.10 47.76
C GLN A 57 7.48 20.11 46.76
N ILE A 58 6.39 19.43 47.11
CA ILE A 58 5.67 18.53 46.23
C ILE A 58 5.06 19.33 45.06
N SER A 59 4.42 20.49 45.33
CA SER A 59 3.82 21.28 44.26
C SER A 59 4.83 21.83 43.26
N VAL A 60 6.07 22.06 43.66
CA VAL A 60 7.18 22.48 42.78
C VAL A 60 7.78 21.32 42.01
N SER A 61 8.02 20.17 42.67
CA SER A 61 8.76 19.04 42.10
C SER A 61 7.88 18.12 41.24
N LEU A 62 6.66 17.83 41.71
CA LEU A 62 5.78 16.83 41.07
C LEU A 62 5.44 17.14 39.61
N PRO A 63 5.12 18.39 39.21
CA PRO A 63 4.81 18.66 37.78
C PRO A 63 6.01 18.45 36.86
N GLY A 64 7.21 18.72 37.33
CA GLY A 64 8.48 18.47 36.63
C GLY A 64 8.70 16.97 36.45
N GLY A 65 8.54 16.23 37.54
CA GLY A 65 8.72 14.80 37.56
C GLY A 65 7.72 14.04 36.70
N ILE A 66 6.45 14.45 36.71
CA ILE A 66 5.42 13.86 35.84
C ILE A 66 5.74 14.14 34.35
N ARG A 67 6.19 15.36 34.02
CA ARG A 67 6.57 15.69 32.63
C ARG A 67 7.74 14.85 32.17
N LEU A 68 8.79 14.70 32.96
CA LEU A 68 9.93 13.85 32.62
C LEU A 68 9.53 12.38 32.48
N TYR A 69 8.72 11.87 33.41
CA TYR A 69 8.22 10.49 33.34
C TYR A 69 7.42 10.24 32.06
N ARG A 70 6.47 11.14 31.72
CA ARG A 70 5.69 11.03 30.47
C ARG A 70 6.59 11.06 29.25
N ARG A 71 7.61 11.95 29.23
CA ARG A 71 8.58 12.02 28.15
C ARG A 71 9.37 10.72 28.01
N GLN A 72 9.86 10.15 29.10
CA GLN A 72 10.55 8.85 29.10
C GLN A 72 9.66 7.72 28.57
N GLN A 73 8.40 7.68 29.00
CA GLN A 73 7.46 6.66 28.51
C GLN A 73 7.20 6.80 27.00
N ASN A 74 7.02 8.02 26.50
CA ASN A 74 6.82 8.27 25.07
C ASN A 74 8.01 7.87 24.20
N LEU A 75 9.24 7.98 24.73
CA LEU A 75 10.45 7.55 24.02
C LEU A 75 10.61 6.03 23.96
N ILE A 76 10.03 5.32 24.92
CA ILE A 76 10.13 3.85 25.01
C ILE A 76 9.02 3.15 24.26
N TYR A 77 7.79 3.64 24.35
CA TYR A 77 6.62 2.97 23.79
C TYR A 77 5.42 3.91 23.62
N ARG A 78 4.69 3.71 22.54
CA ARG A 78 3.35 4.27 22.34
C ARG A 78 2.36 3.19 21.92
N GLU A 79 1.14 3.29 22.45
CA GLU A 79 0.04 2.40 22.07
C GLU A 79 -0.40 2.69 20.63
N LEU A 80 -0.82 1.62 19.92
CA LEU A 80 -1.42 1.73 18.59
C LEU A 80 -2.77 2.45 18.66
N GLU A 81 -3.08 3.23 17.64
CA GLU A 81 -4.35 3.94 17.53
C GLU A 81 -5.36 3.09 16.75
N PHE A 82 -6.46 2.71 17.40
CA PHE A 82 -7.59 2.01 16.78
C PHE A 82 -8.75 2.99 16.65
N ILE A 83 -9.31 3.11 15.46
CA ILE A 83 -10.46 3.98 15.23
C ILE A 83 -11.56 3.23 14.49
N THR A 84 -12.81 3.59 14.77
CA THR A 84 -13.98 3.13 14.03
C THR A 84 -14.20 3.98 12.77
N PHE A 85 -14.99 3.47 11.82
CA PHE A 85 -15.36 4.25 10.63
C PHE A 85 -16.12 5.54 10.99
N ASP A 86 -16.94 5.51 12.05
CA ASP A 86 -17.66 6.70 12.53
C ASP A 86 -16.71 7.76 13.09
N GLU A 87 -15.62 7.34 13.74
CA GLU A 87 -14.56 8.26 14.20
C GLU A 87 -13.77 8.83 13.01
N LEU A 88 -13.53 8.03 11.97
CA LEU A 88 -12.94 8.48 10.72
C LEU A 88 -13.80 9.59 10.09
N LEU A 89 -15.11 9.41 9.99
CA LEU A 89 -16.03 10.41 9.47
C LEU A 89 -15.97 11.73 10.25
N ARG A 90 -15.85 11.66 11.57
CA ARG A 90 -15.69 12.87 12.42
C ARG A 90 -14.37 13.56 12.16
N LYS A 91 -13.27 12.81 12.00
CA LYS A 91 -11.95 13.38 11.70
C LYS A 91 -11.91 13.97 10.28
N ASN A 92 -12.63 13.39 9.33
CA ASN A 92 -12.75 13.90 7.95
C ASN A 92 -13.73 15.10 7.81
N SER A 93 -14.21 15.67 8.92
CA SER A 93 -15.17 16.77 8.90
C SER A 93 -14.56 18.13 8.54
N VAL A 94 -13.24 18.26 8.44
CA VAL A 94 -12.53 19.51 8.08
C VAL A 94 -12.60 19.72 6.56
N PRO A 95 -13.38 20.72 6.08
CA PRO A 95 -13.58 20.92 4.65
C PRO A 95 -12.28 21.17 3.87
N GLY A 96 -12.18 20.59 2.67
CA GLY A 96 -11.03 20.79 1.79
C GLY A 96 -9.74 20.11 2.23
N THR A 97 -9.80 19.22 3.23
CA THR A 97 -8.65 18.48 3.74
C THR A 97 -8.87 16.97 3.74
N MET A 98 -7.78 16.23 3.81
CA MET A 98 -7.72 14.80 4.02
C MET A 98 -6.95 14.53 5.31
N TRP A 99 -7.52 13.74 6.22
CA TRP A 99 -6.83 13.34 7.43
C TRP A 99 -5.86 12.20 7.11
N ILE A 100 -4.61 12.34 7.50
CA ILE A 100 -3.53 11.38 7.17
C ILE A 100 -2.98 10.64 8.40
N GLY A 101 -3.61 10.82 9.55
CA GLY A 101 -3.22 10.19 10.81
C GLY A 101 -2.97 11.21 11.92
N THR A 102 -2.33 10.77 12.99
CA THR A 102 -1.94 11.61 14.14
C THR A 102 -0.43 11.76 14.22
N GLY A 103 0.05 12.91 14.64
CA GLY A 103 1.49 13.16 14.73
C GLY A 103 1.83 14.62 14.95
N PHE A 104 2.92 15.07 14.33
CA PHE A 104 3.42 16.45 14.48
C PHE A 104 4.23 16.87 13.24
N GLU A 105 4.42 18.17 13.11
CA GLU A 105 5.31 18.74 12.08
C GLU A 105 6.77 18.55 12.52
N TRP A 106 7.60 17.99 11.62
CA TRP A 106 9.01 17.73 11.91
C TRP A 106 9.83 18.97 11.61
N GLU A 107 10.44 19.53 12.66
CA GLU A 107 11.18 20.78 12.63
C GLU A 107 12.66 20.57 12.98
N HIS A 108 13.46 21.61 12.84
CA HIS A 108 14.87 21.67 13.24
C HIS A 108 15.12 21.12 14.67
N ARG A 109 14.28 21.43 15.64
CA ARG A 109 14.40 20.92 17.02
C ARG A 109 14.34 19.40 17.10
N HIS A 110 13.53 18.76 16.25
CA HIS A 110 13.41 17.30 16.20
C HIS A 110 14.65 16.65 15.60
N ALA A 111 15.25 17.27 14.56
CA ALA A 111 16.52 16.81 14.00
C ALA A 111 17.65 16.87 15.02
N GLN A 112 17.74 17.96 15.79
CA GLN A 112 18.70 18.14 16.87
C GLN A 112 18.54 17.06 17.95
N LEU A 113 17.31 16.82 18.41
CA LEU A 113 17.01 15.80 19.42
C LEU A 113 17.26 14.38 18.88
N ALA A 114 16.89 14.12 17.62
CA ALA A 114 17.12 12.84 16.98
C ALA A 114 18.62 12.51 16.89
N SER A 115 19.46 13.46 16.50
CA SER A 115 20.91 13.30 16.47
C SER A 115 21.48 12.99 17.86
N GLN A 116 21.00 13.66 18.91
CA GLN A 116 21.42 13.42 20.28
C GLN A 116 21.02 12.02 20.77
N LEU A 117 19.76 11.62 20.52
CA LEU A 117 19.26 10.31 20.94
C LEU A 117 19.89 9.16 20.16
N ALA A 118 20.16 9.34 18.87
CA ALA A 118 20.83 8.34 18.04
C ALA A 118 22.29 8.07 18.53
N ALA A 119 22.93 9.06 19.14
CA ALA A 119 24.27 8.94 19.72
C ALA A 119 24.28 8.26 21.11
N MET A 120 23.10 8.04 21.74
CA MET A 120 23.00 7.41 23.05
C MET A 120 23.04 5.88 22.96
N ASP A 121 23.44 5.25 24.07
CA ASP A 121 23.41 3.78 24.19
C ASP A 121 22.00 3.25 24.00
N GLN A 122 21.84 2.28 23.13
CA GLN A 122 20.55 1.63 22.84
C GLN A 122 19.90 0.96 24.05
N SER A 123 20.67 0.58 25.06
CA SER A 123 20.16 0.05 26.34
C SER A 123 19.26 1.05 27.09
N CYS A 124 19.45 2.35 26.90
CA CYS A 124 18.63 3.39 27.49
C CYS A 124 17.15 3.32 27.02
N PHE A 125 16.92 2.86 25.77
CA PHE A 125 15.59 2.77 25.19
C PHE A 125 14.87 1.44 25.55
N ARG A 126 15.61 0.50 26.15
CA ARG A 126 15.08 -0.79 26.63
C ARG A 126 15.53 -1.03 28.07
N PRO A 127 15.14 -0.18 29.02
CA PRO A 127 15.62 -0.32 30.39
C PRO A 127 15.14 -1.66 30.98
N GLU A 128 16.07 -2.43 31.57
CA GLU A 128 15.70 -3.55 32.41
C GLU A 128 14.82 -3.05 33.55
N ARG A 129 13.64 -3.62 33.68
CA ARG A 129 12.72 -3.22 34.75
C ARG A 129 13.27 -3.59 36.12
N SER A 130 13.43 -2.61 36.98
CA SER A 130 13.82 -2.84 38.36
C SER A 130 12.81 -3.74 39.08
N LEU A 131 13.23 -4.45 40.11
CA LEU A 131 12.36 -5.32 40.91
C LEU A 131 11.14 -4.55 41.49
N THR A 132 11.34 -3.29 41.88
CA THR A 132 10.27 -2.41 42.36
C THR A 132 9.26 -2.08 41.26
N ALA A 133 9.70 -1.80 40.03
CA ALA A 133 8.83 -1.58 38.91
C ALA A 133 8.02 -2.84 38.54
N ARG A 134 8.64 -4.03 38.61
CA ARG A 134 7.94 -5.31 38.41
C ARG A 134 6.89 -5.57 39.49
N ALA A 135 7.18 -5.21 40.75
CA ALA A 135 6.23 -5.32 41.84
C ALA A 135 5.03 -4.36 41.68
N VAL A 136 5.27 -3.12 41.28
CA VAL A 136 4.21 -2.15 40.97
C VAL A 136 3.38 -2.60 39.79
N ASP A 137 3.99 -3.13 38.74
CA ASP A 137 3.28 -3.67 37.57
C ASP A 137 2.41 -4.87 37.95
N PHE A 138 2.92 -5.75 38.83
CA PHE A 138 2.15 -6.90 39.35
C PHE A 138 0.94 -6.42 40.16
N MET A 139 1.11 -5.43 41.06
CA MET A 139 0.01 -4.89 41.87
C MET A 139 -1.01 -4.10 41.04
N THR A 140 -0.58 -3.41 40.01
CA THR A 140 -1.45 -2.57 39.14
C THR A 140 -1.99 -3.31 37.94
N GLY A 141 -1.61 -4.58 37.74
CA GLY A 141 -1.98 -5.38 36.56
C GLY A 141 -1.32 -4.87 35.26
N ARG A 142 -0.41 -3.92 35.33
CA ARG A 142 0.32 -3.41 34.17
C ARG A 142 1.30 -4.45 33.67
N ARG A 143 1.18 -4.80 32.39
CA ARG A 143 2.15 -5.68 31.70
C ARG A 143 3.27 -4.86 31.09
N ALA A 144 4.43 -5.46 30.91
CA ALA A 144 5.50 -4.84 30.12
C ALA A 144 4.98 -4.46 28.74
N PRO A 145 5.34 -3.28 28.19
CA PRO A 145 5.00 -2.96 26.82
C PRO A 145 5.57 -4.04 25.90
N PRO A 146 4.88 -4.42 24.82
CA PRO A 146 5.42 -5.35 23.85
C PRO A 146 6.70 -4.77 23.23
N PRO A 147 7.66 -5.61 22.84
CA PRO A 147 8.78 -5.13 22.05
C PRO A 147 8.24 -4.49 20.76
N VAL A 148 8.73 -3.32 20.44
CA VAL A 148 8.34 -2.55 19.25
C VAL A 148 9.45 -2.69 18.23
N ILE A 149 9.06 -2.94 16.98
CA ILE A 149 9.99 -2.94 15.88
C ILE A 149 10.35 -1.50 15.55
N GLY A 150 11.63 -1.27 15.26
CA GLY A 150 12.13 0.07 15.02
C GLY A 150 12.42 0.81 16.34
N GLN A 151 12.50 2.12 16.23
CA GLN A 151 12.88 3.00 17.34
C GLN A 151 11.70 3.92 17.71
N PRO A 152 10.92 3.57 18.74
CA PRO A 152 9.75 4.37 19.15
C PRO A 152 10.09 5.81 19.51
N TRP A 153 11.33 6.07 19.95
CA TRP A 153 11.78 7.40 20.32
C TRP A 153 11.69 8.40 19.17
N ILE A 154 11.75 7.96 17.89
CA ILE A 154 11.65 8.84 16.72
C ILE A 154 10.32 9.60 16.74
N HIS A 155 9.23 8.94 17.06
CA HIS A 155 7.92 9.56 17.24
C HIS A 155 7.77 10.21 18.62
N GLY A 156 8.39 9.62 19.64
CA GLY A 156 8.35 10.07 21.02
C GLY A 156 9.07 11.41 21.29
N LEU A 157 9.79 11.96 20.31
CA LEU A 157 10.43 13.28 20.43
C LEU A 157 9.42 14.39 20.75
N GLU A 158 8.21 14.28 20.23
CA GLU A 158 7.12 15.21 20.55
C GLU A 158 6.18 14.58 21.59
N THR A 159 5.84 15.34 22.61
CA THR A 159 4.96 14.89 23.69
C THR A 159 3.48 15.03 23.35
N ARG A 160 3.14 15.95 22.44
CA ARG A 160 1.76 16.24 22.05
C ARG A 160 1.55 15.91 20.57
N GLU A 161 0.76 14.89 20.31
CA GLU A 161 0.27 14.59 18.97
C GLU A 161 -0.95 15.45 18.62
N VAL A 162 -1.05 15.79 17.35
CA VAL A 162 -2.20 16.47 16.77
C VAL A 162 -2.70 15.70 15.56
N PRO A 163 -3.99 15.79 15.20
CA PRO A 163 -4.46 15.27 13.93
C PRO A 163 -3.72 15.98 12.78
N LEU A 164 -3.19 15.19 11.85
CA LEU A 164 -2.49 15.69 10.67
C LEU A 164 -3.45 15.74 9.48
N TYR A 165 -3.50 16.89 8.83
CA TYR A 165 -4.33 17.11 7.66
C TYR A 165 -3.49 17.56 6.48
N GLN A 166 -3.80 16.98 5.31
CA GLN A 166 -3.29 17.42 4.02
C GLN A 166 -4.40 18.15 3.26
N GLU A 167 -4.14 19.34 2.73
CA GLU A 167 -5.08 20.03 1.87
C GLU A 167 -5.29 19.24 0.58
N LEU A 168 -6.54 19.03 0.17
CA LEU A 168 -6.89 18.23 -1.02
C LEU A 168 -6.28 18.78 -2.30
N LYS A 169 -6.11 20.12 -2.40
CA LYS A 169 -5.40 20.74 -3.53
C LYS A 169 -3.91 20.34 -3.61
N HIS A 170 -3.28 19.99 -2.47
CA HIS A 170 -1.91 19.47 -2.46
C HIS A 170 -1.86 18.02 -2.92
N ALA A 171 -2.90 17.22 -2.65
CA ALA A 171 -3.04 15.84 -3.14
C ALA A 171 -3.17 15.76 -4.68
N GLU A 172 -3.59 16.86 -5.35
CA GLU A 172 -3.58 16.96 -6.80
C GLU A 172 -2.19 16.87 -7.43
N GLY A 173 -1.13 17.11 -6.66
CA GLY A 173 0.26 16.92 -7.07
C GLY A 173 0.73 15.47 -6.98
N HIS A 174 -0.18 14.52 -6.90
CA HIS A 174 0.03 13.09 -6.73
C HIS A 174 0.79 12.72 -5.47
N THR A 175 0.70 11.46 -5.05
CA THR A 175 1.25 10.98 -3.79
C THR A 175 1.99 9.66 -4.01
N LEU A 176 3.25 9.60 -3.57
CA LEU A 176 4.05 8.39 -3.52
C LEU A 176 4.04 7.84 -2.09
N ILE A 177 3.76 6.56 -1.97
CA ILE A 177 3.84 5.83 -0.70
C ILE A 177 4.96 4.78 -0.87
N VAL A 178 6.00 4.91 -0.05
CA VAL A 178 7.14 4.01 -0.11
C VAL A 178 7.27 3.26 1.20
N GLY A 179 7.44 1.95 1.12
CA GLY A 179 7.68 1.13 2.30
C GLY A 179 7.82 -0.34 1.96
N THR A 180 8.64 -1.04 2.72
CA THR A 180 8.80 -2.48 2.55
C THR A 180 7.52 -3.19 2.97
N THR A 181 6.82 -3.83 2.03
CA THR A 181 5.75 -4.77 2.33
C THR A 181 6.36 -6.06 2.86
N GLY A 182 5.70 -6.70 3.83
CA GLY A 182 6.11 -8.03 4.28
C GLY A 182 7.20 -8.06 5.36
N ALA A 183 7.41 -6.98 6.10
CA ALA A 183 8.30 -6.99 7.26
C ALA A 183 7.82 -7.90 8.41
N GLY A 184 6.71 -8.62 8.28
CA GLY A 184 5.97 -9.21 9.37
C GLY A 184 5.74 -10.72 9.39
N LYS A 185 6.40 -11.56 8.58
CA LYS A 185 6.02 -13.00 8.46
C LYS A 185 7.09 -13.98 8.95
N ALA A 186 7.93 -13.62 9.92
CA ALA A 186 9.03 -14.48 10.33
C ALA A 186 8.61 -15.52 11.37
N GLN A 187 8.96 -16.79 11.11
CA GLN A 187 8.83 -17.91 12.04
C GLN A 187 10.17 -18.62 12.25
N PRO A 188 10.40 -19.23 13.43
CA PRO A 188 11.59 -20.02 13.71
C PRO A 188 11.81 -21.15 12.71
N LEU A 189 13.08 -21.51 12.45
CA LEU A 189 13.45 -22.55 11.49
C LEU A 189 12.92 -23.93 11.88
N ASP A 190 12.65 -24.16 13.14
CA ASP A 190 12.13 -25.41 13.70
C ASP A 190 10.57 -25.45 13.78
N CYS A 191 9.87 -24.36 13.40
CA CYS A 191 8.42 -24.40 13.27
C CYS A 191 7.98 -25.34 12.16
N ALA A 192 6.93 -26.12 12.42
CA ALA A 192 6.40 -27.06 11.45
C ALA A 192 5.46 -26.35 10.45
N VAL A 193 5.62 -26.66 9.17
CA VAL A 193 4.75 -26.20 8.07
C VAL A 193 4.09 -27.42 7.44
N LEU A 194 2.79 -27.34 7.20
CA LEU A 194 2.06 -28.44 6.56
C LEU A 194 2.36 -28.46 5.05
N THR A 195 2.82 -29.62 4.56
CA THR A 195 3.08 -29.87 3.14
C THR A 195 2.18 -31.01 2.63
N PRO A 196 2.00 -31.19 1.32
CA PRO A 196 1.24 -32.33 0.79
C PRO A 196 1.80 -33.70 1.20
N SER A 197 3.08 -33.79 1.56
CA SER A 197 3.76 -34.99 2.03
C SER A 197 3.81 -35.14 3.56
N GLY A 198 3.18 -34.24 4.31
CA GLY A 198 3.20 -34.19 5.77
C GLY A 198 3.87 -32.94 6.32
N ARG A 199 4.10 -32.91 7.64
CA ARG A 199 4.74 -31.75 8.29
C ARG A 199 6.25 -31.73 8.05
N ARG A 200 6.79 -30.56 7.66
CA ARG A 200 8.24 -30.33 7.51
C ARG A 200 8.63 -29.06 8.27
N CYS A 201 9.85 -29.02 8.81
CA CYS A 201 10.36 -27.83 9.48
C CYS A 201 10.54 -26.67 8.50
N MET A 202 10.24 -25.45 8.94
CA MET A 202 10.44 -24.21 8.17
C MET A 202 11.90 -24.16 7.61
N GLY A 203 12.89 -24.61 8.38
CA GLY A 203 14.31 -24.68 8.01
C GLY A 203 14.62 -25.60 6.82
N GLU A 204 13.81 -26.60 6.53
CA GLU A 204 14.05 -27.62 5.49
C GLU A 204 13.43 -27.26 4.14
N LEU A 205 12.51 -26.28 4.10
CA LEU A 205 11.80 -25.91 2.89
C LEU A 205 12.74 -25.17 1.92
N LYS A 206 12.53 -25.36 0.61
CA LYS A 206 13.27 -24.72 -0.49
C LYS A 206 12.31 -24.05 -1.45
N VAL A 207 12.81 -23.04 -2.18
CA VAL A 207 12.04 -22.45 -3.30
C VAL A 207 11.72 -23.54 -4.31
N GLY A 208 10.43 -23.64 -4.66
CA GLY A 208 9.91 -24.69 -5.54
C GLY A 208 9.24 -25.85 -4.81
N ASP A 209 9.41 -26.01 -3.49
CA ASP A 209 8.67 -26.97 -2.67
C ASP A 209 7.20 -26.58 -2.58
N PHE A 210 6.35 -27.57 -2.26
CA PHE A 210 4.91 -27.34 -2.08
C PHE A 210 4.53 -27.36 -0.60
N ILE A 211 3.67 -26.41 -0.19
CA ILE A 211 2.99 -26.39 1.10
C ILE A 211 1.48 -26.58 0.88
N THR A 212 0.75 -26.87 1.94
CA THR A 212 -0.71 -27.00 1.89
C THR A 212 -1.37 -25.70 2.35
N ASP A 213 -2.27 -25.16 1.53
CA ASP A 213 -3.05 -23.96 1.88
C ASP A 213 -4.23 -24.32 2.82
N PRO A 214 -4.94 -23.31 3.39
CA PRO A 214 -6.09 -23.56 4.26
C PRO A 214 -7.24 -24.32 3.63
N GLU A 215 -7.31 -24.38 2.29
CA GLU A 215 -8.32 -25.14 1.52
C GLU A 215 -7.88 -26.58 1.23
N GLY A 216 -6.68 -26.97 1.69
CA GLY A 216 -6.11 -28.30 1.45
C GLY A 216 -5.43 -28.47 0.10
N LYS A 217 -5.22 -27.39 -0.67
CA LYS A 217 -4.58 -27.43 -1.99
C LYS A 217 -3.06 -27.26 -1.88
N PRO A 218 -2.26 -27.93 -2.73
CA PRO A 218 -0.83 -27.71 -2.78
C PRO A 218 -0.51 -26.33 -3.40
N ARG A 219 0.35 -25.55 -2.72
CA ARG A 219 0.84 -24.25 -3.17
C ARG A 219 2.35 -24.25 -3.21
N ARG A 220 2.92 -23.68 -4.26
CA ARG A 220 4.37 -23.65 -4.46
C ARG A 220 5.00 -22.51 -3.65
N ILE A 221 6.15 -22.77 -3.04
CA ILE A 221 6.98 -21.73 -2.42
C ILE A 221 7.70 -20.96 -3.54
N SER A 222 7.36 -19.69 -3.70
CA SER A 222 7.94 -18.79 -4.71
C SER A 222 9.18 -18.03 -4.20
N GLY A 223 9.33 -17.85 -2.87
CA GLY A 223 10.46 -17.18 -2.26
C GLY A 223 10.73 -17.63 -0.83
N ILE A 224 11.99 -17.51 -0.38
CA ILE A 224 12.44 -17.75 1.00
C ILE A 224 13.35 -16.60 1.40
N PHE A 225 13.03 -15.96 2.53
CA PHE A 225 13.70 -14.76 3.02
C PHE A 225 14.23 -15.00 4.43
N PRO A 226 15.55 -15.25 4.62
CA PRO A 226 16.18 -15.32 5.94
C PRO A 226 16.00 -13.98 6.68
N ARG A 227 15.63 -14.04 7.96
CA ARG A 227 15.43 -12.86 8.81
C ARG A 227 16.44 -12.75 9.94
N GLY A 228 17.40 -13.69 10.02
CA GLY A 228 18.37 -13.76 11.11
C GLY A 228 17.76 -14.19 12.43
N VAL A 229 18.45 -13.88 13.52
CA VAL A 229 18.02 -14.22 14.89
C VAL A 229 17.07 -13.15 15.41
N LEU A 230 15.83 -13.55 15.68
CA LEU A 230 14.75 -12.69 16.18
C LEU A 230 14.26 -13.16 17.54
N GLU A 231 13.69 -12.24 18.32
CA GLU A 231 12.92 -12.58 19.53
C GLU A 231 11.60 -13.21 19.11
N ILE A 232 11.29 -14.38 19.66
CA ILE A 232 10.09 -15.15 19.33
C ILE A 232 9.14 -15.29 20.53
N TYR A 233 7.88 -15.46 20.20
CA TYR A 233 6.78 -15.58 21.15
C TYR A 233 6.00 -16.85 20.86
N GLU A 234 5.59 -17.53 21.93
CA GLU A 234 4.70 -18.69 21.86
C GLU A 234 3.25 -18.22 22.12
N ILE A 235 2.37 -18.53 21.18
CA ILE A 235 0.94 -18.29 21.25
C ILE A 235 0.26 -19.57 21.68
N ILE A 236 -0.57 -19.49 22.71
CA ILE A 236 -1.31 -20.63 23.27
C ILE A 236 -2.79 -20.35 23.10
N LEU A 237 -3.49 -21.23 22.39
CA LEU A 237 -4.93 -21.13 22.15
C LEU A 237 -5.76 -21.77 23.26
N SER A 238 -7.07 -21.50 23.26
CA SER A 238 -8.02 -22.00 24.26
C SER A 238 -8.16 -23.52 24.28
N ASP A 239 -7.88 -24.19 23.17
CA ASP A 239 -7.89 -25.65 23.00
C ASP A 239 -6.52 -26.31 23.26
N GLY A 240 -5.52 -25.52 23.65
CA GLY A 240 -4.17 -25.99 23.97
C GLY A 240 -3.20 -26.03 22.81
N ARG A 241 -3.61 -25.72 21.58
CA ARG A 241 -2.72 -25.60 20.41
C ARG A 241 -1.71 -24.48 20.62
N ARG A 242 -0.52 -24.65 20.03
CA ARG A 242 0.59 -23.71 20.18
C ARG A 242 1.28 -23.45 18.84
N THR A 243 1.79 -22.25 18.70
CA THR A 243 2.69 -21.88 17.60
C THR A 243 3.66 -20.80 18.03
N ARG A 244 4.79 -20.68 17.31
CA ARG A 244 5.83 -19.70 17.60
C ARG A 244 6.07 -18.80 16.41
N CYS A 245 6.21 -17.51 16.68
CA CYS A 245 6.50 -16.53 15.64
C CYS A 245 7.21 -15.30 16.21
N SER A 246 7.74 -14.46 15.33
CA SER A 246 8.21 -13.12 15.71
C SER A 246 7.06 -12.19 16.05
N MET A 247 7.37 -11.06 16.69
CA MET A 247 6.38 -10.03 17.04
C MET A 247 5.67 -9.44 15.81
N GLU A 248 6.36 -9.41 14.68
CA GLU A 248 5.89 -8.87 13.39
C GLU A 248 4.99 -9.85 12.63
N HIS A 249 4.83 -11.06 13.14
CA HIS A 249 4.10 -12.09 12.42
C HIS A 249 2.62 -11.74 12.36
N LEU A 250 2.07 -11.83 11.17
CA LEU A 250 0.71 -11.41 10.85
C LEU A 250 -0.28 -12.53 11.05
N TRP A 251 -1.39 -12.21 11.67
CA TRP A 251 -2.45 -13.12 12.06
C TRP A 251 -3.78 -12.66 11.51
N ARG A 252 -4.51 -13.55 10.88
CA ARG A 252 -5.92 -13.32 10.57
C ARG A 252 -6.73 -13.60 11.83
N VAL A 253 -7.40 -12.60 12.36
CA VAL A 253 -8.11 -12.70 13.64
C VAL A 253 -9.56 -12.27 13.57
N ARG A 254 -10.36 -12.76 14.51
CA ARG A 254 -11.70 -12.30 14.80
C ARG A 254 -11.69 -11.71 16.21
N THR A 255 -12.25 -10.52 16.38
CA THR A 255 -12.33 -9.86 17.68
C THR A 255 -13.75 -9.94 18.22
N ARG A 256 -13.90 -10.28 19.51
CA ARG A 256 -15.17 -10.20 20.25
C ARG A 256 -15.02 -9.17 21.37
N VAL A 257 -15.89 -8.15 21.37
CA VAL A 257 -16.01 -7.24 22.50
C VAL A 257 -16.92 -7.89 23.52
N PRO A 258 -16.58 -7.96 24.83
CA PRO A 258 -17.48 -8.45 25.85
C PRO A 258 -18.75 -7.59 25.90
N ALA A 259 -19.91 -8.19 25.71
CA ALA A 259 -21.19 -7.51 25.90
C ALA A 259 -21.37 -7.19 27.38
N ALA A 260 -21.48 -5.91 27.75
CA ALA A 260 -22.12 -5.52 28.99
C ALA A 260 -23.61 -5.94 28.90
N GLU A 261 -24.08 -6.63 29.92
CA GLU A 261 -25.38 -7.25 30.03
C GLU A 261 -26.53 -6.45 29.39
N SER A 262 -27.07 -6.95 28.27
CA SER A 262 -28.46 -6.74 27.88
C SER A 262 -28.90 -7.84 26.90
N VAL A 263 -29.97 -8.49 27.33
CA VAL A 263 -30.64 -9.62 26.67
C VAL A 263 -31.23 -9.18 25.36
N SER A 264 -30.79 -9.75 24.24
CA SER A 264 -31.63 -10.18 23.11
C SER A 264 -30.77 -10.86 22.03
N SER A 265 -31.22 -12.03 21.65
CA SER A 265 -30.66 -12.88 20.60
C SER A 265 -30.71 -12.20 19.22
N GLN A 266 -29.56 -11.80 18.68
CA GLN A 266 -29.39 -11.61 17.22
C GLN A 266 -27.92 -11.76 16.83
N THR A 267 -27.70 -12.41 15.71
CA THR A 267 -26.47 -12.77 15.00
C THR A 267 -25.32 -11.74 15.08
N HIS A 268 -24.23 -12.13 15.75
CA HIS A 268 -22.99 -11.36 15.80
C HIS A 268 -22.26 -11.40 14.44
N SER A 269 -22.19 -10.30 13.73
CA SER A 269 -21.31 -10.13 12.57
C SER A 269 -19.86 -9.90 13.07
N SER A 270 -19.08 -10.96 13.15
CA SER A 270 -17.66 -10.89 13.48
C SER A 270 -16.84 -10.56 12.25
N SER A 271 -16.24 -9.37 12.19
CA SER A 271 -15.32 -9.01 11.12
C SER A 271 -13.98 -9.73 11.27
N LEU A 272 -13.51 -10.38 10.19
CA LEU A 272 -12.16 -10.93 10.10
C LEU A 272 -11.19 -9.78 9.78
N THR A 273 -10.13 -9.64 10.58
CA THR A 273 -9.11 -8.60 10.40
C THR A 273 -7.73 -9.23 10.51
N THR A 274 -6.77 -8.76 9.73
CA THR A 274 -5.38 -9.20 9.83
C THR A 274 -4.58 -8.21 10.66
N VAL A 275 -3.84 -8.71 11.65
CA VAL A 275 -3.12 -7.91 12.64
C VAL A 275 -1.78 -8.57 12.99
N GLU A 276 -0.78 -7.77 13.37
CA GLU A 276 0.49 -8.30 13.89
C GLU A 276 0.31 -8.89 15.29
N LEU A 277 1.23 -9.76 15.72
CA LEU A 277 1.20 -10.30 17.08
C LEU A 277 1.26 -9.18 18.13
N GLY A 278 1.96 -8.09 17.87
CA GLY A 278 1.99 -6.90 18.73
C GLY A 278 0.62 -6.25 18.88
N ASP A 279 -0.16 -6.20 17.81
CA ASP A 279 -1.54 -5.68 17.82
C ASP A 279 -2.47 -6.58 18.65
N ILE A 280 -2.33 -7.90 18.47
CA ILE A 280 -3.10 -8.90 19.24
C ILE A 280 -2.86 -8.71 20.74
N ILE A 281 -1.60 -8.54 21.13
CA ILE A 281 -1.25 -8.31 22.53
C ILE A 281 -1.92 -7.03 23.04
N THR A 282 -1.98 -6.00 22.24
CA THR A 282 -2.63 -4.72 22.60
C THR A 282 -4.14 -4.88 22.73
N LEU A 283 -4.81 -5.57 21.81
CA LEU A 283 -6.24 -5.89 21.87
C LEU A 283 -6.61 -6.72 23.10
N MET A 284 -5.81 -7.75 23.39
CA MET A 284 -6.02 -8.59 24.59
C MET A 284 -5.85 -7.79 25.90
N ARG A 285 -4.94 -6.80 25.93
CA ARG A 285 -4.76 -5.90 27.07
C ARG A 285 -5.93 -4.95 27.29
N GLN A 286 -6.60 -4.58 26.20
CA GLN A 286 -7.83 -3.76 26.25
C GLN A 286 -9.07 -4.57 26.64
N GLY A 287 -8.91 -5.86 26.94
CA GLY A 287 -10.01 -6.74 27.33
C GLY A 287 -10.79 -7.32 26.14
N THR A 288 -10.29 -7.16 24.91
CA THR A 288 -10.92 -7.74 23.72
C THR A 288 -10.49 -9.19 23.57
N ALA A 289 -11.45 -10.11 23.44
CA ALA A 289 -11.16 -11.49 23.11
C ALA A 289 -10.78 -11.60 21.63
N VAL A 290 -9.63 -12.22 21.33
CA VAL A 290 -9.10 -12.39 19.99
C VAL A 290 -9.09 -13.86 19.62
N GLU A 291 -9.76 -14.21 18.54
CA GLU A 291 -9.84 -15.57 18.00
C GLU A 291 -9.03 -15.67 16.70
N VAL A 292 -8.30 -16.77 16.54
CA VAL A 292 -7.56 -17.10 15.30
C VAL A 292 -8.20 -18.28 14.59
N PRO A 293 -8.17 -18.32 13.23
CA PRO A 293 -8.66 -19.46 12.48
C PRO A 293 -7.67 -20.63 12.58
N VAL A 294 -8.21 -21.81 12.85
CA VAL A 294 -7.50 -23.07 12.90
C VAL A 294 -8.25 -24.13 12.11
N LEU A 295 -7.55 -25.13 11.60
CA LEU A 295 -8.18 -26.21 10.87
C LEU A 295 -8.52 -27.39 11.81
N GLU A 296 -9.71 -27.96 11.63
CA GLU A 296 -10.13 -29.23 12.22
C GLU A 296 -10.35 -30.29 11.14
N CYS A 297 -9.81 -31.47 11.37
CA CYS A 297 -10.02 -32.64 10.51
C CYS A 297 -11.28 -33.36 11.01
N LYS A 298 -12.32 -33.48 10.18
CA LYS A 298 -13.45 -34.38 10.45
C LYS A 298 -13.10 -35.76 9.92
N GLU A 299 -13.00 -36.74 10.83
CA GLU A 299 -12.61 -38.12 10.53
C GLU A 299 -13.57 -38.90 9.60
N LEU A 300 -14.70 -38.35 9.20
CA LEU A 300 -15.79 -39.10 8.55
C LEU A 300 -16.03 -38.80 7.07
N GLU A 301 -15.40 -37.80 6.44
CA GLU A 301 -15.59 -37.54 5.00
C GLU A 301 -14.29 -37.03 4.33
N HIS A 302 -13.55 -37.97 3.71
CA HIS A 302 -12.55 -37.71 2.67
C HIS A 302 -11.63 -36.49 2.87
N GLY A 303 -10.97 -36.36 4.04
CA GLY A 303 -9.85 -35.43 4.22
C GLY A 303 -10.16 -33.93 4.04
N LYS A 304 -11.41 -33.49 4.17
CA LYS A 304 -11.77 -32.08 4.11
C LYS A 304 -11.51 -31.40 5.45
N PHE A 305 -10.67 -30.37 5.42
CA PHE A 305 -10.45 -29.46 6.55
C PHE A 305 -11.62 -28.47 6.69
N THR A 306 -12.02 -28.20 7.92
CA THR A 306 -13.00 -27.15 8.24
C THR A 306 -12.31 -26.08 9.10
N THR A 307 -12.42 -24.82 8.69
CA THR A 307 -11.88 -23.70 9.46
C THR A 307 -12.80 -23.39 10.64
N VAL A 308 -12.25 -23.44 11.85
CA VAL A 308 -12.92 -23.03 13.10
C VAL A 308 -12.10 -21.95 13.77
N PHE A 309 -12.71 -21.18 14.68
CA PHE A 309 -12.01 -20.11 15.39
C PHE A 309 -11.73 -20.51 16.82
N ARG A 310 -10.52 -20.23 17.31
CA ARG A 310 -10.08 -20.49 18.69
C ARG A 310 -9.51 -19.21 19.30
N GLU A 311 -9.91 -18.93 20.53
CA GLU A 311 -9.46 -17.77 21.28
C GLU A 311 -7.99 -17.91 21.67
N ILE A 312 -7.22 -16.83 21.58
CA ILE A 312 -5.86 -16.77 22.12
C ILE A 312 -5.93 -16.60 23.63
N LYS A 313 -5.50 -17.63 24.34
CA LYS A 313 -5.50 -17.65 25.81
C LYS A 313 -4.32 -16.93 26.43
N LYS A 314 -3.13 -17.09 25.82
CA LYS A 314 -1.87 -16.57 26.37
C LYS A 314 -0.82 -16.39 25.28
N ILE A 315 0.01 -15.35 25.41
CA ILE A 315 1.20 -15.12 24.59
C ILE A 315 2.37 -14.94 25.56
N VAL A 316 3.45 -15.71 25.37
CA VAL A 316 4.63 -15.69 26.24
C VAL A 316 5.89 -15.56 25.42
N PRO A 317 6.93 -14.82 25.89
CA PRO A 317 8.23 -14.82 25.25
C PRO A 317 8.84 -16.22 25.24
N ALA A 318 9.41 -16.64 24.10
CA ALA A 318 10.00 -17.97 23.91
C ALA A 318 11.52 -17.92 23.58
N GLY A 319 12.16 -16.74 23.77
CA GLY A 319 13.59 -16.55 23.59
C GLY A 319 13.97 -16.05 22.19
N MET A 320 15.25 -16.25 21.83
CA MET A 320 15.82 -15.85 20.53
C MET A 320 15.95 -17.07 19.63
N ALA A 321 15.53 -16.99 18.37
CA ALA A 321 15.73 -18.05 17.39
C ALA A 321 16.02 -17.49 16.00
N GLU A 322 16.73 -18.26 15.21
CA GLU A 322 16.91 -17.95 13.79
C GLU A 322 15.60 -18.16 13.06
N CYS A 323 15.18 -17.14 12.32
CA CYS A 323 13.88 -17.07 11.67
C CYS A 323 14.02 -16.85 10.17
N ARG A 324 13.02 -17.31 9.43
CA ARG A 324 12.83 -16.98 8.03
C ARG A 324 11.36 -16.82 7.67
N CYS A 325 11.12 -16.17 6.55
CA CYS A 325 9.81 -16.00 5.94
C CYS A 325 9.75 -16.83 4.66
N ILE A 326 8.59 -17.39 4.34
CA ILE A 326 8.31 -18.00 3.03
C ILE A 326 7.23 -17.21 2.30
N MET A 327 7.38 -17.10 0.99
CA MET A 327 6.35 -16.57 0.09
C MET A 327 5.74 -17.74 -0.68
N VAL A 328 4.43 -17.80 -0.73
CA VAL A 328 3.67 -18.87 -1.40
C VAL A 328 2.83 -18.30 -2.53
N ASP A 329 2.64 -19.08 -3.59
CA ASP A 329 1.88 -18.71 -4.78
C ASP A 329 0.36 -18.85 -4.57
N SER A 330 -0.16 -18.20 -3.54
CA SER A 330 -1.60 -18.15 -3.27
C SER A 330 -2.06 -16.71 -3.13
N ALA A 331 -3.25 -16.40 -3.63
CA ALA A 331 -3.84 -15.05 -3.57
C ALA A 331 -3.97 -14.51 -2.13
N GLU A 332 -4.08 -15.38 -1.16
CA GLU A 332 -4.19 -15.00 0.26
C GLU A 332 -2.84 -15.05 1.01
N HIS A 333 -1.76 -15.53 0.37
CA HIS A 333 -0.45 -15.77 0.99
C HIS A 333 -0.53 -16.49 2.35
N LEU A 334 -1.62 -17.22 2.57
CA LEU A 334 -1.86 -17.96 3.80
C LEU A 334 -1.21 -19.32 3.70
N TYR A 335 -0.59 -19.75 4.78
CA TYR A 335 -0.09 -21.11 4.94
C TYR A 335 -0.40 -21.63 6.33
N ILE A 336 -0.28 -22.92 6.50
CA ILE A 336 -0.61 -23.63 7.72
C ILE A 336 0.68 -23.94 8.47
N THR A 337 0.78 -23.38 9.68
CA THR A 337 1.96 -23.56 10.54
C THR A 337 1.63 -24.36 11.78
N ASP A 338 2.61 -24.99 12.39
CA ASP A 338 2.55 -25.77 13.63
C ASP A 338 1.22 -26.54 13.83
N ASP A 339 0.35 -26.05 14.71
CA ASP A 339 -0.94 -26.67 15.07
C ASP A 339 -2.11 -26.17 14.18
N LEU A 340 -1.86 -25.91 12.90
CA LEU A 340 -2.87 -25.58 11.87
C LEU A 340 -3.44 -24.15 11.94
N ILE A 341 -2.61 -23.11 12.02
CA ILE A 341 -2.99 -21.68 12.19
C ILE A 341 -2.62 -20.79 10.97
N ILE A 342 -3.36 -19.71 10.65
CA ILE A 342 -3.37 -18.92 9.37
C ILE A 342 -3.11 -17.41 9.54
N THR A 343 -2.40 -16.64 8.59
CA THR A 343 -1.85 -15.25 8.75
C THR A 343 -1.63 -14.33 7.52
N HIS A 344 -1.64 -12.91 7.57
CA HIS A 344 -1.46 -11.90 6.45
C HIS A 344 -1.22 -10.38 6.74
N ASN A 345 -1.15 -9.36 5.68
CA ASN A 345 -0.57 -7.97 5.68
C ASN A 345 -1.31 -6.81 4.95
N THR A 346 -1.07 -5.47 5.22
CA THR A 346 -1.01 -4.06 4.63
C THR A 346 -2.11 -3.03 4.98
N ARG A 347 -1.77 -1.65 5.26
CA ARG A 347 -2.74 -0.71 5.87
C ARG A 347 -2.76 0.79 5.49
N MET A 348 -1.78 1.38 4.78
CA MET A 348 -1.84 2.83 4.48
C MET A 348 -2.94 3.16 3.48
N PHE A 349 -3.12 2.34 2.46
CA PHE A 349 -4.18 2.52 1.47
C PHE A 349 -5.57 2.41 2.09
N ASP A 350 -5.77 1.57 3.11
CA ASP A 350 -7.06 1.43 3.78
C ASP A 350 -7.58 2.77 4.32
N LEU A 351 -6.70 3.55 4.95
CA LEU A 351 -7.05 4.87 5.46
C LEU A 351 -7.44 5.82 4.33
N LEU A 352 -6.57 5.96 3.31
CA LEU A 352 -6.76 6.95 2.24
C LEU A 352 -7.95 6.61 1.33
N ILE A 353 -8.19 5.32 1.06
CA ILE A 353 -9.36 4.84 0.32
C ILE A 353 -10.64 5.13 1.11
N SER A 354 -10.66 4.78 2.40
CA SER A 354 -11.81 5.03 3.27
C SER A 354 -12.14 6.52 3.37
N GLU A 355 -11.12 7.38 3.43
CA GLU A 355 -11.24 8.84 3.38
C GLU A 355 -11.87 9.34 2.07
N ALA A 356 -11.43 8.83 0.91
CA ALA A 356 -11.98 9.21 -0.39
C ALA A 356 -13.43 8.75 -0.55
N VAL A 357 -13.73 7.51 -0.11
CA VAL A 357 -15.11 6.97 -0.09
C VAL A 357 -16.01 7.81 0.82
N ALA A 358 -15.51 8.21 2.00
CA ALA A 358 -16.24 9.05 2.94
C ALA A 358 -16.57 10.44 2.39
N ARG A 359 -15.71 10.99 1.53
CA ARG A 359 -15.98 12.25 0.79
C ARG A 359 -16.89 12.09 -0.41
N ASN A 360 -17.41 10.89 -0.65
CA ASN A 360 -18.24 10.57 -1.82
C ASN A 360 -17.55 10.81 -3.18
N GLU A 361 -16.20 10.71 -3.20
CA GLU A 361 -15.39 10.83 -4.40
C GLU A 361 -15.31 9.49 -5.15
N THR A 362 -15.01 9.53 -6.45
CA THR A 362 -14.71 8.32 -7.22
C THR A 362 -13.38 7.72 -6.77
N VAL A 363 -13.34 6.40 -6.65
CA VAL A 363 -12.13 5.65 -6.27
C VAL A 363 -11.89 4.53 -7.27
N ILE A 364 -10.68 4.45 -7.80
CA ILE A 364 -10.22 3.37 -8.67
C ILE A 364 -8.98 2.76 -8.02
N ILE A 365 -9.02 1.47 -7.74
CA ILE A 365 -7.94 0.72 -7.09
C ILE A 365 -7.41 -0.28 -8.10
N ILE A 366 -6.13 -0.20 -8.42
CA ILE A 366 -5.42 -1.15 -9.27
C ILE A 366 -4.44 -1.90 -8.39
N ASP A 367 -4.71 -3.17 -8.21
CA ASP A 367 -3.95 -4.06 -7.33
C ASP A 367 -3.44 -5.27 -8.12
N PRO A 368 -2.18 -5.27 -8.55
CA PRO A 368 -1.58 -6.37 -9.28
C PRO A 368 -1.70 -7.72 -8.56
N LYS A 369 -1.56 -7.74 -7.24
CA LYS A 369 -1.60 -8.98 -6.44
C LYS A 369 -3.00 -9.53 -6.24
N GLY A 370 -4.02 -8.66 -6.25
CA GLY A 370 -5.40 -9.06 -5.99
C GLY A 370 -5.68 -9.30 -4.50
N ASP A 371 -5.24 -8.39 -3.62
CA ASP A 371 -5.40 -8.50 -2.16
C ASP A 371 -6.87 -8.40 -1.75
N LYS A 372 -7.39 -9.50 -1.23
CA LYS A 372 -8.79 -9.58 -0.76
C LYS A 372 -9.06 -8.67 0.44
N GLU A 373 -8.05 -8.31 1.22
CA GLU A 373 -8.21 -7.42 2.36
C GLU A 373 -8.41 -5.98 1.88
N LEU A 374 -7.61 -5.52 0.93
CA LEU A 374 -7.76 -4.20 0.31
C LEU A 374 -9.14 -4.06 -0.36
N ALA A 375 -9.56 -5.08 -1.11
CA ALA A 375 -10.91 -5.14 -1.69
C ALA A 375 -12.00 -5.09 -0.62
N GLY A 376 -11.88 -5.92 0.43
CA GLY A 376 -12.85 -5.99 1.53
C GLY A 376 -12.93 -4.72 2.37
N ASN A 377 -11.84 -3.98 2.51
CA ASN A 377 -11.82 -2.69 3.22
C ASN A 377 -12.52 -1.60 2.40
N ALA A 378 -12.29 -1.55 1.08
CA ALA A 378 -12.99 -0.65 0.17
C ALA A 378 -14.52 -0.95 0.14
N GLU A 379 -14.90 -2.23 0.04
CA GLU A 379 -16.31 -2.66 0.13
C GLU A 379 -16.94 -2.26 1.47
N ARG A 380 -16.23 -2.49 2.58
CA ARG A 380 -16.69 -2.12 3.92
C ARG A 380 -16.91 -0.62 4.06
N ALA A 381 -16.02 0.21 3.52
CA ALA A 381 -16.19 1.66 3.52
C ALA A 381 -17.49 2.07 2.81
N CYS A 382 -17.81 1.49 1.65
CA CYS A 382 -19.08 1.72 0.95
C CYS A 382 -20.27 1.24 1.78
N ARG A 383 -20.17 0.07 2.40
CA ARG A 383 -21.25 -0.51 3.24
C ARG A 383 -21.55 0.34 4.46
N CYS A 384 -20.52 0.89 5.13
CA CYS A 384 -20.70 1.77 6.28
C CYS A 384 -21.43 3.07 5.94
N LEU A 385 -21.43 3.48 4.67
CA LEU A 385 -22.18 4.64 4.18
C LEU A 385 -23.56 4.27 3.61
N ASN A 386 -23.99 3.01 3.68
CA ASN A 386 -25.18 2.47 3.01
C ASN A 386 -25.16 2.67 1.48
N GLN A 387 -23.97 2.56 0.86
CA GLN A 387 -23.73 2.76 -0.58
C GLN A 387 -23.03 1.55 -1.18
N SER A 388 -23.44 0.34 -0.80
CA SER A 388 -22.82 -0.91 -1.25
C SER A 388 -22.81 -1.07 -2.77
N GLU A 389 -23.80 -0.48 -3.47
CA GLU A 389 -23.92 -0.48 -4.93
C GLU A 389 -22.81 0.29 -5.65
N ARG A 390 -22.10 1.18 -4.95
CA ARG A 390 -20.94 1.88 -5.52
C ARG A 390 -19.72 0.98 -5.65
N PHE A 391 -19.63 -0.11 -4.87
CA PHE A 391 -18.48 -1.01 -4.92
C PHE A 391 -18.57 -1.93 -6.13
N LEU A 392 -17.55 -1.86 -6.97
CA LEU A 392 -17.43 -2.61 -8.22
C LEU A 392 -16.18 -3.50 -8.14
N TYR A 393 -16.37 -4.81 -8.33
CA TYR A 393 -15.31 -5.80 -8.18
C TYR A 393 -14.92 -6.41 -9.51
N PHE A 394 -13.62 -6.38 -9.84
CA PHE A 394 -13.05 -7.05 -10.99
C PHE A 394 -11.84 -7.90 -10.56
N ASN A 395 -11.86 -9.19 -10.88
CA ASN A 395 -10.72 -10.08 -10.68
C ASN A 395 -10.84 -11.29 -11.63
N PRO A 396 -9.84 -11.53 -12.50
CA PRO A 396 -9.85 -12.67 -13.43
C PRO A 396 -9.99 -14.04 -12.78
N ALA A 397 -9.52 -14.20 -11.53
CA ALA A 397 -9.66 -15.44 -10.78
C ALA A 397 -11.09 -15.70 -10.26
N PHE A 398 -11.95 -14.67 -10.22
CA PHE A 398 -13.34 -14.75 -9.74
C PHE A 398 -14.30 -14.11 -10.75
N PRO A 399 -14.41 -14.68 -11.95
CA PRO A 399 -15.17 -14.08 -13.05
C PRO A 399 -16.67 -13.97 -12.76
N GLU A 400 -17.23 -14.86 -11.96
CA GLU A 400 -18.64 -14.85 -11.56
C GLU A 400 -19.04 -13.67 -10.66
N LYS A 401 -18.06 -13.08 -9.97
CA LYS A 401 -18.26 -11.90 -9.10
C LYS A 401 -17.84 -10.60 -9.78
N SER A 402 -17.18 -10.71 -10.93
CA SER A 402 -16.57 -9.60 -11.62
C SER A 402 -17.50 -8.97 -12.62
N PHE A 403 -17.47 -7.63 -12.73
CA PHE A 403 -18.05 -6.96 -13.89
C PHE A 403 -17.18 -7.20 -15.13
N CYS A 404 -17.75 -6.91 -16.30
CA CYS A 404 -17.01 -6.90 -17.57
C CYS A 404 -16.55 -5.49 -17.91
N ILE A 405 -15.33 -5.33 -18.39
CA ILE A 405 -14.77 -4.04 -18.79
C ILE A 405 -14.31 -4.07 -20.24
N ASP A 406 -14.61 -3.02 -20.98
CA ASP A 406 -14.03 -2.80 -22.30
C ASP A 406 -12.93 -1.72 -22.21
N PRO A 407 -11.65 -2.10 -22.10
CA PRO A 407 -10.56 -1.15 -21.92
C PRO A 407 -10.20 -0.40 -23.21
N LEU A 408 -10.88 -0.67 -24.32
CA LEU A 408 -10.71 0.03 -25.60
C LEU A 408 -11.89 0.96 -25.91
N HIS A 409 -12.87 1.08 -24.98
CA HIS A 409 -14.09 1.85 -25.22
C HIS A 409 -13.85 3.35 -25.39
N ASN A 410 -13.02 3.93 -24.54
CA ASN A 410 -12.80 5.36 -24.48
C ASN A 410 -11.62 5.76 -25.36
N PHE A 411 -11.89 6.40 -26.48
CA PHE A 411 -10.86 6.96 -27.38
C PHE A 411 -11.46 8.13 -28.19
N SER A 412 -10.67 9.15 -28.39
CA SER A 412 -10.99 10.26 -29.30
C SER A 412 -10.47 10.03 -30.71
N ARG A 413 -9.35 9.30 -30.82
CA ARG A 413 -8.69 8.99 -32.08
C ARG A 413 -8.38 7.50 -32.20
N PRO A 414 -8.64 6.87 -33.34
CA PRO A 414 -8.32 5.44 -33.55
C PRO A 414 -6.86 5.09 -33.25
N THR A 415 -5.93 6.00 -33.51
CA THR A 415 -4.49 5.85 -33.21
C THR A 415 -4.20 5.62 -31.72
N GLU A 416 -5.05 6.09 -30.83
CA GLU A 416 -4.90 5.88 -29.37
C GLU A 416 -5.04 4.42 -29.00
N ILE A 417 -5.98 3.70 -29.63
CA ILE A 417 -6.17 2.26 -29.40
C ILE A 417 -4.94 1.48 -29.86
N ALA A 418 -4.41 1.80 -31.05
CA ALA A 418 -3.20 1.17 -31.58
C ALA A 418 -2.00 1.38 -30.64
N SER A 419 -1.85 2.61 -30.10
CA SER A 419 -0.80 2.95 -29.13
C SER A 419 -1.00 2.21 -27.80
N ARG A 420 -2.24 2.10 -27.32
CA ARG A 420 -2.61 1.39 -26.08
C ARG A 420 -2.24 -0.09 -26.12
N ILE A 421 -2.56 -0.76 -27.23
CA ILE A 421 -2.25 -2.18 -27.41
C ILE A 421 -0.74 -2.38 -27.63
N SER A 422 -0.12 -1.56 -28.49
CA SER A 422 1.33 -1.68 -28.76
C SER A 422 2.20 -1.37 -27.54
N ALA A 423 1.71 -0.58 -26.59
CA ALA A 423 2.39 -0.30 -25.32
C ALA A 423 2.56 -1.54 -24.41
N LEU A 424 1.76 -2.59 -24.63
CA LEU A 424 1.90 -3.86 -23.93
C LEU A 424 3.15 -4.65 -24.35
N MET A 425 3.71 -4.35 -25.51
CA MET A 425 4.93 -5.02 -25.98
C MET A 425 6.15 -4.48 -25.22
N PRO A 426 7.10 -5.35 -24.87
CA PRO A 426 8.33 -4.95 -24.18
C PRO A 426 9.07 -3.84 -24.95
N SER A 427 9.69 -2.95 -24.19
CA SER A 427 10.54 -1.88 -24.76
C SER A 427 11.95 -2.43 -24.94
N GLU A 428 12.24 -3.00 -26.12
CA GLU A 428 13.56 -3.46 -26.48
C GLU A 428 14.30 -2.39 -27.29
N SER A 429 15.60 -2.28 -27.08
CA SER A 429 16.50 -1.44 -27.91
C SER A 429 16.95 -2.20 -29.15
N GLY A 430 17.05 -1.55 -30.29
CA GLY A 430 17.50 -2.14 -31.56
C GLY A 430 16.38 -2.71 -32.42
N SER A 431 16.53 -3.97 -32.90
CA SER A 431 15.54 -4.60 -33.82
C SER A 431 14.13 -4.72 -33.24
N GLY A 432 13.98 -4.81 -31.92
CA GLY A 432 12.67 -4.85 -31.25
C GLY A 432 11.82 -3.61 -31.49
N SER A 433 12.45 -2.43 -31.64
CA SER A 433 11.72 -1.18 -31.92
C SER A 433 11.04 -1.19 -33.28
N THR A 434 11.65 -1.84 -34.27
CA THR A 434 11.09 -1.98 -35.65
C THR A 434 9.85 -2.88 -35.64
N PHE A 435 9.88 -4.00 -34.90
CA PHE A 435 8.72 -4.89 -34.77
C PHE A 435 7.56 -4.20 -34.05
N LYS A 436 7.86 -3.41 -33.02
CA LYS A 436 6.83 -2.63 -32.29
C LYS A 436 6.19 -1.58 -33.19
N ALA A 437 6.98 -0.86 -33.99
CA ALA A 437 6.48 0.13 -34.94
C ALA A 437 5.60 -0.49 -36.03
N PHE A 438 6.00 -1.65 -36.56
CA PHE A 438 5.19 -2.39 -37.53
C PHE A 438 3.90 -2.92 -36.91
N SER A 439 3.97 -3.49 -35.73
CA SER A 439 2.78 -3.95 -35.00
C SER A 439 1.81 -2.80 -34.74
N TRP A 440 2.32 -1.62 -34.36
CA TRP A 440 1.50 -0.43 -34.19
C TRP A 440 0.82 -0.02 -35.52
N GLN A 441 1.54 -0.04 -36.63
CA GLN A 441 0.98 0.29 -37.96
C GLN A 441 -0.11 -0.72 -38.37
N ALA A 442 0.12 -2.00 -38.17
CA ALA A 442 -0.87 -3.06 -38.45
C ALA A 442 -2.14 -2.87 -37.61
N LEU A 443 -1.99 -2.62 -36.30
CA LEU A 443 -3.09 -2.29 -35.40
C LEU A 443 -3.86 -1.06 -35.86
N ASN A 444 -3.16 0.03 -36.19
CA ASN A 444 -3.79 1.26 -36.66
C ASN A 444 -4.62 1.03 -37.93
N ASN A 445 -4.07 0.34 -38.91
CA ASN A 445 -4.77 0.06 -40.15
C ASN A 445 -6.04 -0.80 -39.94
N ILE A 446 -5.98 -1.81 -39.06
CA ILE A 446 -7.14 -2.63 -38.69
C ILE A 446 -8.19 -1.76 -38.00
N ILE A 447 -7.79 -0.96 -37.01
CA ILE A 447 -8.70 -0.13 -36.21
C ILE A 447 -9.36 0.93 -37.07
N GLN A 448 -8.62 1.60 -37.96
CA GLN A 448 -9.17 2.56 -38.92
C GLN A 448 -10.23 1.89 -39.84
N GLY A 449 -9.91 0.70 -40.38
CA GLY A 449 -10.88 -0.06 -41.16
C GLY A 449 -12.15 -0.41 -40.36
N MET A 450 -12.00 -0.82 -39.10
CA MET A 450 -13.14 -1.10 -38.21
C MET A 450 -13.99 0.14 -37.96
N VAL A 451 -13.38 1.30 -37.74
CA VAL A 451 -14.09 2.57 -37.53
C VAL A 451 -14.86 2.98 -38.78
N ILE A 452 -14.26 2.88 -39.97
CA ILE A 452 -14.92 3.18 -41.25
C ILE A 452 -16.17 2.31 -41.45
N CYS A 453 -16.08 1.01 -41.15
CA CYS A 453 -17.22 0.10 -41.26
C CYS A 453 -18.12 0.08 -40.01
N ARG A 454 -17.95 1.05 -39.08
CA ARG A 454 -18.72 1.19 -37.84
C ARG A 454 -18.73 -0.05 -36.96
N VAL A 455 -17.69 -0.85 -37.03
CA VAL A 455 -17.44 -1.98 -36.14
C VAL A 455 -16.65 -1.47 -34.95
N ARG A 456 -17.17 -1.74 -33.76
CA ARG A 456 -16.48 -1.32 -32.53
C ARG A 456 -15.15 -2.06 -32.36
N PRO A 457 -14.02 -1.38 -32.20
CA PRO A 457 -12.76 -2.02 -31.89
C PRO A 457 -12.80 -2.70 -30.53
N GLN A 458 -12.57 -4.01 -30.50
CA GLN A 458 -12.46 -4.83 -29.28
C GLN A 458 -11.27 -5.78 -29.43
N LEU A 459 -10.64 -6.18 -28.30
CA LEU A 459 -9.47 -7.06 -28.32
C LEU A 459 -9.69 -8.34 -29.13
N VAL A 460 -10.84 -9.01 -28.93
CA VAL A 460 -11.19 -10.23 -29.65
C VAL A 460 -11.31 -10.02 -31.16
N THR A 461 -11.94 -8.92 -31.57
CA THR A 461 -12.14 -8.63 -33.01
C THR A 461 -10.84 -8.20 -33.67
N ILE A 462 -10.01 -7.39 -32.99
CA ILE A 462 -8.68 -6.99 -33.49
C ILE A 462 -7.79 -8.21 -33.63
N ARG A 463 -7.74 -9.09 -32.63
CA ARG A 463 -7.00 -10.35 -32.73
C ARG A 463 -7.45 -11.18 -33.93
N HIS A 464 -8.75 -11.32 -34.13
CA HIS A 464 -9.29 -12.08 -35.28
C HIS A 464 -8.71 -11.59 -36.60
N TYR A 465 -8.65 -10.27 -36.84
CA TYR A 465 -8.10 -9.72 -38.07
C TYR A 465 -6.57 -9.81 -38.16
N LEU A 466 -5.87 -9.84 -37.02
CA LEU A 466 -4.42 -10.07 -36.99
C LEU A 466 -4.07 -11.52 -37.36
N GLU A 467 -4.88 -12.50 -36.92
CA GLU A 467 -4.64 -13.94 -37.15
C GLU A 467 -5.19 -14.46 -38.49
N SER A 468 -6.45 -14.10 -38.80
CA SER A 468 -7.12 -14.62 -39.99
C SER A 468 -6.88 -13.81 -41.27
N GLY A 469 -6.14 -12.71 -41.16
CA GLY A 469 -5.90 -11.75 -42.26
C GLY A 469 -7.02 -10.73 -42.45
N ALA A 470 -6.73 -9.69 -43.19
CA ALA A 470 -7.58 -8.52 -43.35
C ALA A 470 -8.66 -8.62 -44.43
N ALA A 471 -8.74 -9.74 -45.18
CA ALA A 471 -9.67 -9.86 -46.33
C ALA A 471 -11.13 -9.52 -45.96
N GLY A 472 -11.63 -10.08 -44.84
CA GLY A 472 -12.98 -9.81 -44.36
C GLY A 472 -13.21 -8.35 -43.97
N LEU A 473 -12.18 -7.71 -43.38
CA LEU A 473 -12.22 -6.31 -43.02
C LEU A 473 -12.19 -5.40 -44.25
N VAL A 474 -11.33 -5.70 -45.24
CA VAL A 474 -11.26 -4.98 -46.50
C VAL A 474 -12.62 -4.93 -47.19
N VAL A 475 -13.29 -6.08 -47.31
CA VAL A 475 -14.65 -6.14 -47.92
C VAL A 475 -15.61 -5.23 -47.16
N LYS A 476 -15.74 -5.40 -45.86
CA LYS A 476 -16.67 -4.62 -45.01
C LYS A 476 -16.37 -3.12 -45.06
N THR A 477 -15.09 -2.77 -44.99
CA THR A 477 -14.65 -1.36 -44.99
C THR A 477 -15.00 -0.70 -46.32
N LEU A 478 -14.72 -1.35 -47.44
CA LEU A 478 -14.99 -0.79 -48.78
C LEU A 478 -16.47 -0.75 -49.13
N GLU A 479 -17.26 -1.76 -48.68
CA GLU A 479 -18.73 -1.72 -48.74
C GLU A 479 -19.29 -0.51 -47.99
N SER A 480 -18.86 -0.33 -46.73
CA SER A 480 -19.29 0.81 -45.93
C SER A 480 -18.81 2.14 -46.47
N TYR A 481 -17.56 2.19 -47.00
CA TYR A 481 -17.03 3.39 -47.60
C TYR A 481 -17.80 3.80 -48.85
N LEU A 482 -18.19 2.84 -49.71
CA LEU A 482 -19.05 3.10 -50.87
C LEU A 482 -20.37 3.74 -50.44
N ASP A 483 -21.00 3.19 -49.41
CA ASP A 483 -22.27 3.70 -48.88
C ASP A 483 -22.15 5.12 -48.29
N LEU A 484 -21.01 5.44 -47.68
CA LEU A 484 -20.77 6.73 -47.04
C LEU A 484 -20.39 7.85 -48.03
N THR A 485 -19.65 7.50 -49.09
CA THR A 485 -19.04 8.50 -49.97
C THR A 485 -19.75 8.68 -51.30
N VAL A 486 -20.38 7.65 -51.84
CA VAL A 486 -21.03 7.70 -53.14
C VAL A 486 -22.56 7.75 -53.00
N PRO A 487 -23.21 8.85 -53.33
CA PRO A 487 -24.69 8.89 -53.32
C PRO A 487 -25.27 7.80 -54.23
N LYS A 488 -26.16 6.97 -53.63
CA LYS A 488 -26.75 5.81 -54.30
C LYS A 488 -25.67 4.82 -54.86
N GLY A 489 -24.53 4.70 -54.17
CA GLY A 489 -23.41 3.87 -54.59
C GLY A 489 -23.78 2.44 -54.91
N ARG A 490 -24.64 1.80 -54.11
CA ARG A 490 -25.14 0.44 -54.37
C ARG A 490 -25.94 0.31 -55.64
N GLU A 491 -26.76 1.29 -55.97
CA GLU A 491 -27.53 1.28 -57.20
C GLU A 491 -26.59 1.50 -58.40
N LYS A 492 -25.68 2.46 -58.33
CA LYS A 492 -24.73 2.81 -59.38
C LYS A 492 -23.82 1.65 -59.76
N TYR A 493 -23.35 0.90 -58.79
CA TYR A 493 -22.40 -0.20 -59.00
C TYR A 493 -23.03 -1.59 -58.75
N ARG A 494 -24.36 -1.74 -58.98
CA ARG A 494 -25.10 -2.95 -58.75
C ARG A 494 -24.52 -4.16 -59.49
N SER A 495 -24.13 -4.03 -60.75
CA SER A 495 -23.56 -5.10 -61.53
C SER A 495 -22.21 -5.63 -60.99
N PHE A 496 -21.39 -4.70 -60.46
CA PHE A 496 -20.16 -5.08 -59.77
C PHE A 496 -20.47 -5.84 -58.49
N LEU A 497 -21.36 -5.35 -57.66
CA LEU A 497 -21.73 -5.99 -56.37
C LEU A 497 -22.30 -7.41 -56.62
N GLN A 498 -23.20 -7.59 -57.58
CA GLN A 498 -23.76 -8.90 -57.91
C GLN A 498 -22.70 -9.89 -58.42
N ARG A 499 -21.69 -9.40 -59.17
CA ARG A 499 -20.60 -10.23 -59.65
C ARG A 499 -19.68 -10.72 -58.54
N ILE A 500 -19.33 -9.86 -57.56
CA ILE A 500 -18.40 -10.18 -56.49
C ILE A 500 -19.07 -11.03 -55.38
N GLU A 501 -20.39 -10.92 -55.20
CA GLU A 501 -21.14 -11.66 -54.20
C GLU A 501 -20.96 -13.20 -54.32
N LYS A 502 -20.78 -13.69 -55.54
CA LYS A 502 -20.57 -15.13 -55.83
C LYS A 502 -19.12 -15.60 -55.61
N GLN A 503 -18.19 -14.71 -55.33
CA GLN A 503 -16.77 -15.01 -55.13
C GLN A 503 -16.48 -15.45 -53.67
N ARG A 504 -15.41 -16.25 -53.51
CA ARG A 504 -14.86 -16.51 -52.19
C ARG A 504 -14.31 -15.21 -51.54
N LEU A 505 -14.18 -15.20 -50.23
CA LEU A 505 -13.80 -14.01 -49.48
C LEU A 505 -12.53 -13.31 -50.02
N GLU A 506 -11.48 -14.08 -50.29
CA GLU A 506 -10.23 -13.55 -50.86
C GLU A 506 -10.44 -12.90 -52.24
N GLY A 507 -11.22 -13.58 -53.10
CA GLY A 507 -11.59 -13.03 -54.42
C GLY A 507 -12.43 -11.73 -54.32
N ARG A 508 -13.35 -11.69 -53.37
CA ARG A 508 -14.12 -10.47 -53.06
C ARG A 508 -13.23 -9.34 -52.62
N ALA A 509 -12.31 -9.60 -51.68
CA ALA A 509 -11.38 -8.60 -51.17
C ALA A 509 -10.47 -8.03 -52.30
N GLN A 510 -9.95 -8.93 -53.16
CA GLN A 510 -9.15 -8.54 -54.28
C GLN A 510 -9.96 -7.71 -55.30
N SER A 511 -11.21 -8.12 -55.59
CA SER A 511 -12.09 -7.36 -56.50
C SER A 511 -12.45 -5.98 -55.94
N TRP A 512 -12.72 -5.89 -54.65
CA TRP A 512 -12.97 -4.61 -53.96
C TRP A 512 -11.74 -3.69 -53.95
N LYS A 513 -10.54 -4.23 -53.75
CA LYS A 513 -9.29 -3.50 -53.82
C LYS A 513 -9.10 -2.88 -55.19
N ASN A 514 -9.23 -3.69 -56.28
CA ASN A 514 -9.09 -3.20 -57.64
C ASN A 514 -10.14 -2.12 -57.95
N PHE A 515 -11.39 -2.36 -57.60
CA PHE A 515 -12.46 -1.41 -57.77
C PHE A 515 -12.22 -0.07 -57.05
N TYR A 516 -11.70 -0.13 -55.82
CA TYR A 516 -11.34 1.09 -55.08
C TYR A 516 -10.26 1.88 -55.85
N ARG A 517 -9.17 1.23 -56.27
CA ARG A 517 -8.07 1.86 -56.96
C ARG A 517 -8.43 2.43 -58.34
N GLU A 518 -9.25 1.71 -59.08
CA GLU A 518 -9.63 2.09 -60.43
C GLU A 518 -10.75 3.13 -60.48
N GLU A 519 -11.76 3.00 -59.60
CA GLU A 519 -12.99 3.78 -59.71
C GLU A 519 -13.16 4.82 -58.58
N LEU A 520 -12.74 4.48 -57.35
CA LEU A 520 -13.02 5.33 -56.20
C LEU A 520 -11.85 6.23 -55.78
N ALA A 521 -10.62 5.73 -55.76
CA ALA A 521 -9.46 6.45 -55.22
C ALA A 521 -9.19 7.80 -55.90
N ALA A 522 -9.42 7.91 -57.21
CA ALA A 522 -9.22 9.15 -57.94
C ALA A 522 -10.23 10.26 -57.56
N LYS A 523 -11.45 9.89 -57.15
CA LYS A 523 -12.54 10.81 -56.80
C LYS A 523 -12.71 11.01 -55.31
N TYR A 524 -12.43 9.97 -54.57
CA TYR A 524 -12.62 9.86 -53.12
C TYR A 524 -11.36 9.22 -52.50
N PRO A 525 -10.23 9.89 -52.45
CA PRO A 525 -9.02 9.32 -51.84
C PRO A 525 -9.18 9.24 -50.33
N ASN A 526 -8.69 8.13 -49.72
CA ASN A 526 -8.68 7.94 -48.28
C ASN A 526 -7.41 7.22 -47.85
N SER A 527 -6.58 7.88 -47.05
CA SER A 527 -5.28 7.37 -46.60
C SER A 527 -5.43 6.11 -45.70
N ASP A 528 -6.49 6.03 -44.93
CA ASP A 528 -6.70 4.92 -43.97
C ASP A 528 -7.06 3.63 -44.75
N ILE A 529 -7.84 3.78 -45.82
CA ILE A 529 -8.15 2.65 -46.74
C ILE A 529 -6.89 2.19 -47.43
N GLU A 530 -6.05 3.12 -47.96
CA GLU A 530 -4.77 2.75 -48.59
C GLU A 530 -3.86 2.02 -47.58
N GLY A 531 -3.81 2.44 -46.33
CA GLY A 531 -3.07 1.76 -45.26
C GLY A 531 -3.58 0.32 -45.01
N LEU A 532 -4.91 0.12 -44.97
CA LEU A 532 -5.53 -1.20 -44.83
C LEU A 532 -5.24 -2.10 -46.06
N LEU A 533 -5.32 -1.54 -47.28
CA LEU A 533 -5.04 -2.27 -48.49
C LEU A 533 -3.56 -2.64 -48.60
N SER A 534 -2.66 -1.74 -48.21
CA SER A 534 -1.21 -2.02 -48.14
C SER A 534 -0.92 -3.17 -47.18
N MET A 535 -1.57 -3.19 -46.00
CA MET A 535 -1.45 -4.29 -45.06
C MET A 535 -1.99 -5.61 -45.65
N TYR A 536 -3.13 -5.57 -46.35
CA TYR A 536 -3.73 -6.74 -47.00
C TYR A 536 -2.84 -7.34 -48.10
N GLU A 537 -2.08 -6.48 -48.82
CA GLU A 537 -1.15 -6.90 -49.85
C GLU A 537 0.17 -7.48 -49.33
N HIS A 538 0.45 -7.32 -48.05
CA HIS A 538 1.69 -7.83 -47.47
C HIS A 538 1.75 -9.34 -47.53
N ASP A 539 2.93 -9.90 -47.81
CA ASP A 539 3.19 -11.34 -47.75
C ASP A 539 2.82 -11.87 -46.35
N THR A 540 1.95 -12.92 -46.35
CA THR A 540 1.40 -13.47 -45.10
C THR A 540 2.48 -13.98 -44.16
N ALA A 541 3.54 -14.63 -44.72
CA ALA A 541 4.62 -15.18 -43.90
C ALA A 541 5.49 -14.09 -43.30
N HIS A 542 5.72 -13.00 -44.03
CA HIS A 542 6.44 -11.84 -43.55
C HIS A 542 5.60 -11.07 -42.49
N PHE A 543 4.33 -10.84 -42.76
CA PHE A 543 3.40 -10.20 -41.85
C PHE A 543 3.34 -10.93 -40.48
N SER A 544 3.16 -12.28 -40.53
CA SER A 544 3.11 -13.10 -39.29
C SER A 544 4.38 -12.96 -38.45
N LYS A 545 5.56 -12.85 -39.08
CA LYS A 545 6.82 -12.62 -38.36
C LYS A 545 6.86 -11.23 -37.71
N MET A 546 6.32 -10.22 -38.37
CA MET A 546 6.35 -8.85 -37.89
C MET A 546 5.39 -8.62 -36.72
N VAL A 547 4.28 -9.36 -36.62
CA VAL A 547 3.32 -9.28 -35.50
C VAL A 547 3.52 -10.38 -34.48
N ALA A 548 4.56 -11.22 -34.63
CA ALA A 548 4.81 -12.38 -33.75
C ALA A 548 4.97 -12.00 -32.27
N GLY A 549 5.48 -10.83 -31.96
CA GLY A 549 5.58 -10.34 -30.56
C GLY A 549 4.26 -9.87 -29.96
N LEU A 550 3.30 -9.47 -30.81
CA LEU A 550 1.99 -8.97 -30.37
C LEU A 550 0.96 -10.09 -30.18
N LEU A 551 0.94 -11.09 -31.03
CA LEU A 551 -0.06 -12.17 -31.04
C LEU A 551 -0.15 -12.94 -29.73
N PRO A 552 0.95 -13.33 -29.05
CA PRO A 552 0.87 -14.01 -27.76
C PRO A 552 0.13 -13.17 -26.70
N ILE A 553 0.39 -11.86 -26.64
CA ILE A 553 -0.26 -10.94 -25.72
C ILE A 553 -1.77 -10.85 -26.03
N MET A 554 -2.13 -10.70 -27.29
CA MET A 554 -3.53 -10.67 -27.74
C MET A 554 -4.23 -11.99 -27.42
N ASN A 555 -3.54 -13.13 -27.62
CA ASN A 555 -4.09 -14.44 -27.30
C ASN A 555 -4.36 -14.61 -25.81
N MET A 556 -3.43 -14.21 -24.95
CA MET A 556 -3.62 -14.26 -23.49
C MET A 556 -4.84 -13.44 -23.04
N LEU A 557 -4.99 -12.22 -23.53
CA LEU A 557 -6.06 -11.30 -23.14
C LEU A 557 -7.45 -11.67 -23.69
N THR A 558 -7.51 -12.53 -24.71
CA THR A 558 -8.76 -12.85 -25.41
C THR A 558 -9.15 -14.33 -25.33
N SER A 559 -8.33 -15.17 -24.68
CA SER A 559 -8.61 -16.60 -24.53
C SER A 559 -9.47 -16.88 -23.31
N GLY A 560 -10.24 -17.99 -23.38
CA GLY A 560 -11.04 -18.49 -22.27
C GLY A 560 -12.01 -17.44 -21.75
N ILE A 561 -12.02 -17.27 -20.43
CA ILE A 561 -12.96 -16.39 -19.72
C ILE A 561 -12.60 -14.90 -19.83
N LEU A 562 -11.32 -14.58 -20.09
CA LEU A 562 -10.86 -13.20 -20.26
C LEU A 562 -11.44 -12.53 -21.50
N GLY A 563 -11.66 -13.29 -22.57
CA GLY A 563 -12.24 -12.76 -23.80
C GLY A 563 -13.56 -12.00 -23.54
N PRO A 564 -14.60 -12.65 -23.00
CA PRO A 564 -15.85 -11.97 -22.64
C PRO A 564 -15.69 -10.90 -21.56
N MET A 565 -14.78 -11.06 -20.61
CA MET A 565 -14.54 -10.07 -19.54
C MET A 565 -13.96 -8.76 -20.08
N LEU A 566 -13.03 -8.82 -21.03
CA LEU A 566 -12.31 -7.67 -21.60
C LEU A 566 -12.84 -7.22 -22.97
N SER A 567 -13.74 -7.95 -23.56
CA SER A 567 -14.40 -7.64 -24.83
C SER A 567 -15.88 -8.02 -24.76
N PRO A 568 -16.64 -7.42 -23.86
CA PRO A 568 -18.06 -7.73 -23.68
C PRO A 568 -18.87 -7.30 -24.92
N ASP A 569 -19.77 -8.18 -25.38
CA ASP A 569 -20.67 -7.89 -26.48
C ASP A 569 -22.11 -7.73 -25.93
N PRO A 570 -22.63 -6.49 -25.84
CA PRO A 570 -23.98 -6.24 -25.34
C PRO A 570 -25.09 -6.86 -26.19
N GLN A 571 -24.79 -7.22 -27.45
CA GLN A 571 -25.76 -7.80 -28.38
C GLN A 571 -25.77 -9.34 -28.34
N ARG A 572 -24.77 -9.96 -27.76
CA ARG A 572 -24.74 -11.40 -27.50
C ARG A 572 -25.58 -11.68 -26.26
N GLY A 573 -26.84 -12.01 -26.44
CA GLY A 573 -27.71 -12.41 -25.32
C GLY A 573 -27.08 -13.51 -24.46
N GLY A 574 -27.08 -13.33 -23.12
CA GLY A 574 -26.54 -14.28 -22.15
C GLY A 574 -25.45 -13.72 -21.20
N GLU A 575 -25.03 -12.48 -21.36
CA GLU A 575 -24.15 -11.83 -20.40
C GLU A 575 -24.98 -11.12 -19.32
N GLU A 576 -25.04 -11.72 -18.14
CA GLU A 576 -25.78 -11.15 -16.97
C GLU A 576 -24.92 -10.19 -16.15
N ARG A 577 -23.60 -10.17 -16.37
CA ARG A 577 -22.66 -9.31 -15.62
C ARG A 577 -22.77 -7.86 -16.10
N LEU A 578 -22.51 -6.96 -15.17
CA LEU A 578 -22.47 -5.52 -15.46
C LEU A 578 -21.35 -5.20 -16.45
N ILE A 579 -21.66 -4.49 -17.54
CA ILE A 579 -20.69 -4.05 -18.54
C ILE A 579 -20.36 -2.58 -18.30
N LEU A 580 -19.10 -2.30 -18.02
CA LEU A 580 -18.60 -0.97 -17.68
C LEU A 580 -17.40 -0.57 -18.59
N ASP A 581 -17.08 0.70 -18.51
CA ASP A 581 -15.83 1.31 -18.95
C ASP A 581 -15.40 2.34 -17.90
N THR A 582 -14.16 2.82 -17.97
CA THR A 582 -13.61 3.71 -16.93
C THR A 582 -14.35 5.04 -16.87
N ALA A 583 -14.86 5.57 -17.99
CA ALA A 583 -15.65 6.79 -18.00
C ALA A 583 -16.99 6.61 -17.27
N ARG A 584 -17.68 5.49 -17.45
CA ARG A 584 -18.90 5.15 -16.72
C ARG A 584 -18.66 5.00 -15.23
N ILE A 585 -17.58 4.33 -14.83
CA ILE A 585 -17.18 4.18 -13.42
C ILE A 585 -16.97 5.57 -12.80
N ILE A 586 -16.27 6.46 -13.49
CA ILE A 586 -16.02 7.82 -13.01
C ILE A 586 -17.31 8.63 -12.90
N ASN A 587 -18.14 8.58 -13.92
CA ASN A 587 -19.38 9.36 -13.98
C ASN A 587 -20.43 8.90 -12.95
N SER A 588 -20.44 7.60 -12.62
CA SER A 588 -21.32 7.06 -11.57
C SER A 588 -20.82 7.32 -10.15
N GLY A 589 -19.60 7.83 -9.97
CA GLY A 589 -18.99 7.97 -8.65
C GLY A 589 -18.61 6.61 -8.03
N GLY A 590 -18.31 5.62 -8.87
CA GLY A 590 -18.01 4.25 -8.45
C GLY A 590 -16.76 4.12 -7.61
N VAL A 591 -16.69 3.05 -6.83
CA VAL A 591 -15.51 2.57 -6.10
C VAL A 591 -15.11 1.24 -6.76
N ALA A 592 -14.22 1.30 -7.74
CA ALA A 592 -13.83 0.14 -8.54
C ALA A 592 -12.52 -0.46 -8.04
N TYR A 593 -12.55 -1.75 -7.74
CA TYR A 593 -11.38 -2.54 -7.39
C TYR A 593 -11.02 -3.48 -8.55
N PHE A 594 -9.78 -3.37 -9.03
CA PHE A 594 -9.19 -4.21 -10.04
C PHE A 594 -8.08 -5.05 -9.43
N GLY A 595 -8.41 -6.26 -8.99
CA GLY A 595 -7.44 -7.27 -8.59
C GLY A 595 -6.97 -8.03 -9.82
N LEU A 596 -5.67 -7.95 -10.16
CA LEU A 596 -5.17 -8.41 -11.45
C LEU A 596 -4.63 -9.85 -11.41
N ASP A 597 -4.50 -10.44 -10.23
CA ASP A 597 -4.00 -11.82 -10.02
C ASP A 597 -2.62 -12.09 -10.66
N SER A 598 -1.73 -11.09 -10.60
CA SER A 598 -0.39 -11.17 -11.21
C SER A 598 0.48 -12.28 -10.63
N LEU A 599 0.11 -12.81 -9.48
CA LEU A 599 0.80 -13.94 -8.85
C LEU A 599 0.54 -15.27 -9.58
N THR A 600 -0.64 -15.42 -10.17
CA THR A 600 -0.99 -16.59 -10.98
C THR A 600 -0.43 -16.45 -12.41
N ASP A 601 -0.60 -15.26 -13.00
CA ASP A 601 -0.06 -14.90 -14.32
C ASP A 601 0.35 -13.43 -14.36
N GLY A 602 1.63 -13.16 -14.04
CA GLY A 602 2.17 -11.80 -13.97
C GLY A 602 2.11 -11.05 -15.30
N MET A 603 2.18 -11.76 -16.44
CA MET A 603 2.12 -11.14 -17.76
C MET A 603 0.70 -10.67 -18.08
N VAL A 604 -0.30 -11.49 -17.81
CA VAL A 604 -1.72 -11.15 -17.96
C VAL A 604 -2.10 -10.01 -17.02
N GLY A 605 -1.74 -10.10 -15.74
CA GLY A 605 -2.03 -9.06 -14.75
C GLY A 605 -1.44 -7.71 -15.13
N SER A 606 -0.16 -7.68 -15.49
CA SER A 606 0.52 -6.45 -15.96
C SER A 606 -0.12 -5.88 -17.23
N ALA A 607 -0.53 -6.71 -18.18
CA ALA A 607 -1.19 -6.28 -19.41
C ALA A 607 -2.57 -5.65 -19.14
N ILE A 608 -3.40 -6.29 -18.30
CA ILE A 608 -4.72 -5.75 -17.92
C ILE A 608 -4.57 -4.42 -17.18
N GLY A 609 -3.67 -4.34 -16.19
CA GLY A 609 -3.41 -3.10 -15.45
C GLY A 609 -2.93 -1.96 -16.36
N SER A 610 -2.03 -2.28 -17.30
CA SER A 610 -1.54 -1.34 -18.31
C SER A 610 -2.65 -0.84 -19.24
N LEU A 611 -3.58 -1.71 -19.65
CA LEU A 611 -4.75 -1.32 -20.46
C LEU A 611 -5.69 -0.39 -19.71
N ILE A 612 -5.99 -0.70 -18.43
CA ILE A 612 -6.86 0.12 -17.59
C ILE A 612 -6.23 1.51 -17.36
N LEU A 613 -4.93 1.57 -17.05
CA LEU A 613 -4.22 2.85 -16.89
C LEU A 613 -4.19 3.66 -18.20
N SER A 614 -4.07 2.98 -19.34
CA SER A 614 -4.12 3.64 -20.66
C SER A 614 -5.53 4.16 -20.97
N ASP A 615 -6.58 3.42 -20.62
CA ASP A 615 -7.97 3.86 -20.76
C ASP A 615 -8.27 5.06 -19.87
N LEU A 616 -7.80 5.04 -18.61
CA LEU A 616 -7.89 6.18 -17.71
C LEU A 616 -7.18 7.42 -18.26
N THR A 617 -6.06 7.23 -18.96
CA THR A 617 -5.32 8.33 -19.59
C THR A 617 -6.13 8.97 -20.71
N ALA A 618 -6.83 8.19 -21.52
CA ALA A 618 -7.72 8.70 -22.56
C ALA A 618 -8.90 9.49 -21.95
N VAL A 619 -9.55 8.90 -20.93
CA VAL A 619 -10.63 9.59 -20.19
C VAL A 619 -10.14 10.87 -19.53
N ALA A 620 -8.91 10.89 -18.99
CA ALA A 620 -8.32 12.11 -18.47
C ALA A 620 -8.14 13.18 -19.56
N GLY A 621 -7.74 12.78 -20.78
CA GLY A 621 -7.64 13.67 -21.93
C GLY A 621 -9.00 14.30 -22.30
N ASP A 622 -10.04 13.50 -22.36
CA ASP A 622 -11.40 13.97 -22.65
C ASP A 622 -11.93 14.89 -21.53
N ARG A 623 -11.69 14.55 -20.28
CA ARG A 623 -12.05 15.39 -19.13
C ARG A 623 -11.31 16.72 -19.14
N TYR A 624 -10.04 16.73 -19.52
CA TYR A 624 -9.25 17.95 -19.65
C TYR A 624 -9.77 18.87 -20.76
N ASN A 625 -10.12 18.30 -21.92
CA ASN A 625 -10.52 19.04 -23.10
C ASN A 625 -11.98 19.49 -23.06
N TYR A 626 -12.88 18.65 -22.53
CA TYR A 626 -14.34 18.84 -22.67
C TYR A 626 -15.07 18.84 -21.33
N GLY A 627 -14.38 18.47 -20.23
CA GLY A 627 -15.03 18.37 -18.93
C GLY A 627 -15.38 19.74 -18.34
N VAL A 628 -16.59 19.85 -17.83
CA VAL A 628 -17.04 20.99 -17.03
C VAL A 628 -17.33 20.45 -15.63
N ASP A 629 -16.77 21.10 -14.58
CA ASP A 629 -16.97 20.71 -13.17
C ASP A 629 -16.53 19.25 -12.90
N ASN A 630 -15.28 18.95 -13.23
CA ASN A 630 -14.69 17.63 -13.06
C ASN A 630 -14.62 17.23 -11.59
N ARG A 631 -15.48 16.28 -11.17
CA ARG A 631 -15.39 15.69 -9.82
C ARG A 631 -14.04 14.99 -9.63
N PRO A 632 -13.45 15.07 -8.41
CA PRO A 632 -12.20 14.40 -8.14
C PRO A 632 -12.28 12.87 -8.33
N VAL A 633 -11.23 12.31 -8.92
CA VAL A 633 -11.06 10.86 -9.08
C VAL A 633 -9.77 10.46 -8.39
N ASN A 634 -9.86 9.57 -7.41
CA ASN A 634 -8.71 9.05 -6.68
C ASN A 634 -8.31 7.70 -7.26
N VAL A 635 -7.11 7.61 -7.80
CA VAL A 635 -6.57 6.39 -8.41
C VAL A 635 -5.46 5.85 -7.51
N PHE A 636 -5.69 4.70 -6.92
CA PHE A 636 -4.74 3.99 -6.07
C PHE A 636 -4.09 2.88 -6.89
N VAL A 637 -2.78 2.90 -6.99
CA VAL A 637 -2.00 1.88 -7.71
C VAL A 637 -1.05 1.24 -6.73
N ASP A 638 -1.37 0.01 -6.32
CA ASP A 638 -0.47 -0.78 -5.48
C ASP A 638 0.60 -1.43 -6.35
N GLU A 639 1.79 -1.64 -5.78
CA GLU A 639 2.95 -2.19 -6.50
C GLU A 639 3.08 -1.66 -7.94
N ALA A 640 3.05 -0.32 -8.07
CA ALA A 640 2.92 0.35 -9.35
C ALA A 640 4.01 -0.03 -10.37
N ALA A 641 5.18 -0.47 -9.91
CA ALA A 641 6.23 -0.98 -10.78
C ALA A 641 5.77 -2.15 -11.66
N GLU A 642 4.79 -2.95 -11.26
CA GLU A 642 4.28 -4.07 -12.05
C GLU A 642 3.43 -3.65 -13.26
N VAL A 643 2.74 -2.51 -13.17
CA VAL A 643 1.77 -2.05 -14.18
C VAL A 643 2.18 -0.77 -14.90
N ILE A 644 3.29 -0.13 -14.50
CA ILE A 644 3.76 1.12 -15.09
C ILE A 644 4.08 0.97 -16.58
N ASN A 645 3.56 1.92 -17.35
CA ASN A 645 3.78 2.04 -18.79
C ASN A 645 3.84 3.51 -19.21
N GLU A 646 4.12 3.80 -20.48
CA GLU A 646 4.18 5.16 -21.01
C GLU A 646 2.88 5.97 -20.78
N PRO A 647 1.66 5.43 -21.02
CA PRO A 647 0.41 6.11 -20.67
C PRO A 647 0.30 6.49 -19.19
N PHE A 648 0.75 5.64 -18.27
CA PHE A 648 0.78 5.97 -16.84
C PHE A 648 1.67 7.17 -16.53
N ILE A 649 2.84 7.26 -17.20
CA ILE A 649 3.73 8.42 -17.09
C ILE A 649 3.03 9.69 -17.57
N GLN A 650 2.30 9.62 -18.69
CA GLN A 650 1.49 10.72 -19.17
C GLN A 650 0.38 11.11 -18.19
N LEU A 651 -0.22 10.14 -17.52
CA LEU A 651 -1.24 10.38 -16.50
C LEU A 651 -0.67 11.12 -15.29
N LEU A 652 0.55 10.75 -14.83
CA LEU A 652 1.28 11.48 -13.78
C LEU A 652 1.60 12.92 -14.19
N ASN A 653 1.92 13.14 -15.48
CA ASN A 653 2.30 14.46 -15.97
C ASN A 653 1.10 15.40 -16.16
N LYS A 654 -0.07 14.87 -16.56
CA LYS A 654 -1.20 15.67 -17.06
C LYS A 654 -2.52 15.42 -16.31
N GLY A 655 -2.61 14.35 -15.51
CA GLY A 655 -3.85 13.93 -14.85
C GLY A 655 -4.43 14.97 -13.89
N ARG A 656 -3.58 15.80 -13.28
CA ARG A 656 -4.00 16.88 -12.39
C ARG A 656 -5.04 17.80 -13.03
N GLY A 657 -4.81 18.25 -14.27
CA GLY A 657 -5.73 19.14 -14.98
C GLY A 657 -7.09 18.51 -15.29
N ALA A 658 -7.17 17.18 -15.28
CA ALA A 658 -8.41 16.40 -15.44
C ALA A 658 -9.11 16.05 -14.11
N GLY A 659 -8.59 16.53 -12.98
CA GLY A 659 -9.12 16.24 -11.65
C GLY A 659 -8.75 14.85 -11.11
N LEU A 660 -7.68 14.22 -11.63
CA LEU A 660 -7.19 12.93 -11.14
C LEU A 660 -6.13 13.13 -10.06
N ARG A 661 -6.26 12.39 -8.95
CA ARG A 661 -5.28 12.30 -7.86
C ARG A 661 -4.76 10.87 -7.83
N LEU A 662 -3.46 10.69 -8.08
CA LEU A 662 -2.83 9.39 -8.09
C LEU A 662 -2.12 9.15 -6.75
N PHE A 663 -2.38 7.99 -6.16
CA PHE A 663 -1.71 7.44 -4.99
C PHE A 663 -0.98 6.19 -5.45
N VAL A 664 0.35 6.27 -5.47
CA VAL A 664 1.23 5.27 -6.06
C VAL A 664 2.03 4.61 -4.95
N ALA A 665 1.88 3.31 -4.76
CA ALA A 665 2.66 2.56 -3.80
C ALA A 665 3.77 1.76 -4.48
N THR A 666 4.93 1.70 -3.84
CA THR A 666 6.07 0.87 -4.26
C THR A 666 6.92 0.48 -3.05
N GLN A 667 7.69 -0.58 -3.20
CA GLN A 667 8.60 -1.03 -2.14
C GLN A 667 9.95 -0.32 -2.22
N THR A 668 10.53 -0.24 -3.40
CA THR A 668 11.86 0.37 -3.61
C THR A 668 11.89 1.25 -4.86
N PHE A 669 12.86 2.14 -4.91
CA PHE A 669 13.19 2.91 -6.11
C PHE A 669 13.70 2.01 -7.23
N ALA A 670 14.46 0.97 -6.88
CA ALA A 670 15.04 0.01 -7.82
C ALA A 670 13.98 -0.74 -8.64
N ASP A 671 12.80 -1.01 -8.09
CA ASP A 671 11.69 -1.67 -8.81
C ASP A 671 11.22 -0.82 -10.00
N PHE A 672 11.10 0.50 -9.82
CA PHE A 672 10.80 1.42 -10.91
C PHE A 672 11.91 1.49 -11.94
N ALA A 673 13.17 1.55 -11.49
CA ALA A 673 14.33 1.62 -12.39
C ALA A 673 14.44 0.34 -13.24
N ALA A 674 14.24 -0.82 -12.64
CA ALA A 674 14.25 -2.11 -13.35
C ALA A 674 13.14 -2.19 -14.41
N ARG A 675 11.91 -1.76 -14.07
CA ARG A 675 10.77 -1.82 -15.00
C ARG A 675 10.90 -0.83 -16.17
N LEU A 676 11.40 0.36 -15.91
CA LEU A 676 11.59 1.41 -16.92
C LEU A 676 12.90 1.26 -17.71
N GLY A 677 13.78 0.36 -17.28
CA GLY A 677 15.08 0.08 -17.90
C GLY A 677 16.14 1.18 -17.70
N SER A 678 15.88 2.17 -16.83
CA SER A 678 16.82 3.25 -16.51
C SER A 678 16.45 3.94 -15.19
N ALA A 679 17.45 4.21 -14.35
CA ALA A 679 17.30 5.00 -13.12
C ALA A 679 16.90 6.45 -13.42
N ASP A 680 17.40 7.02 -14.53
CA ASP A 680 17.05 8.40 -14.95
C ASP A 680 15.56 8.53 -15.29
N LYS A 681 15.00 7.53 -15.99
CA LYS A 681 13.55 7.49 -16.26
C LYS A 681 12.73 7.34 -14.99
N ALA A 682 13.19 6.50 -14.06
CA ALA A 682 12.53 6.35 -12.76
C ALA A 682 12.54 7.67 -11.98
N THR A 683 13.68 8.38 -11.95
CA THR A 683 13.79 9.70 -11.33
C THR A 683 12.88 10.73 -11.99
N GLN A 684 12.78 10.73 -13.33
CA GLN A 684 11.89 11.61 -14.08
C GLN A 684 10.41 11.35 -13.71
N VAL A 685 9.99 10.09 -13.65
CA VAL A 685 8.61 9.69 -13.32
C VAL A 685 8.27 10.09 -11.90
N LEU A 686 9.09 9.70 -10.95
CA LEU A 686 8.89 9.99 -9.53
C LEU A 686 9.09 11.47 -9.18
N GLY A 687 9.80 12.22 -10.04
CA GLY A 687 9.95 13.69 -9.95
C GLY A 687 8.64 14.45 -10.14
N ASN A 688 7.65 13.86 -10.81
CA ASN A 688 6.32 14.45 -10.99
C ASN A 688 5.39 14.25 -9.78
N ILE A 689 5.81 13.50 -8.77
CA ILE A 689 5.04 13.25 -7.56
C ILE A 689 5.51 14.20 -6.47
N ASN A 690 4.60 15.07 -6.02
CA ASN A 690 4.93 16.16 -5.11
C ASN A 690 4.77 15.81 -3.63
N ASN A 691 4.04 14.75 -3.31
CA ASN A 691 3.83 14.31 -1.93
C ASN A 691 4.45 12.92 -1.75
N ILE A 692 5.21 12.73 -0.68
CA ILE A 692 5.86 11.46 -0.37
C ILE A 692 5.52 11.07 1.06
N PHE A 693 4.98 9.87 1.25
CA PHE A 693 4.83 9.23 2.54
C PHE A 693 5.77 8.02 2.59
N ALA A 694 6.81 8.14 3.38
CA ALA A 694 7.76 7.06 3.60
C ALA A 694 7.46 6.34 4.92
N LEU A 695 7.08 5.09 4.81
CA LEU A 695 7.02 4.13 5.91
C LEU A 695 8.44 3.63 6.21
N ARG A 696 8.59 2.50 6.90
CA ARG A 696 9.92 1.92 7.09
C ARG A 696 10.51 1.47 5.75
N VAL A 697 11.69 1.98 5.43
CA VAL A 697 12.45 1.67 4.20
C VAL A 697 13.84 1.22 4.60
N THR A 698 14.25 0.02 4.18
CA THR A 698 15.57 -0.54 4.51
C THR A 698 16.59 -0.39 3.40
N ASP A 699 16.13 -0.17 2.16
CA ASP A 699 16.99 0.04 1.01
C ASP A 699 17.63 1.44 1.04
N VAL A 700 18.98 1.49 0.95
CA VAL A 700 19.75 2.74 1.11
C VAL A 700 19.50 3.72 -0.05
N GLU A 701 19.39 3.22 -1.28
CA GLU A 701 19.13 4.06 -2.45
C GLU A 701 17.78 4.76 -2.34
N THR A 702 16.76 4.01 -1.93
CA THR A 702 15.43 4.55 -1.69
C THR A 702 15.41 5.54 -0.51
N GLN A 703 16.13 5.24 0.58
CA GLN A 703 16.28 6.16 1.71
C GLN A 703 16.86 7.50 1.26
N THR A 704 17.95 7.47 0.52
CA THR A 704 18.63 8.66 0.01
C THR A 704 17.71 9.45 -0.94
N TYR A 705 17.06 8.78 -1.89
CA TYR A 705 16.11 9.40 -2.80
C TYR A 705 14.99 10.18 -2.08
N ILE A 706 14.49 9.65 -0.97
CA ILE A 706 13.43 10.30 -0.18
C ILE A 706 13.98 11.49 0.59
N THR A 707 15.13 11.33 1.24
CA THR A 707 15.68 12.36 2.13
C THR A 707 16.35 13.50 1.39
N ASP A 708 16.86 13.30 0.18
CA ASP A 708 17.40 14.36 -0.67
C ASP A 708 16.34 15.40 -1.08
N LYS A 709 15.05 15.04 -0.99
CA LYS A 709 13.92 15.96 -1.19
C LYS A 709 13.51 16.72 0.07
N ILE A 710 14.13 16.42 1.21
CA ILE A 710 13.92 17.08 2.49
C ILE A 710 15.05 18.10 2.69
N PRO A 711 14.75 19.35 3.08
CA PRO A 711 15.80 20.36 3.25
C PRO A 711 16.79 19.96 4.35
N LYS A 712 18.00 20.50 4.27
CA LYS A 712 19.01 20.36 5.30
C LYS A 712 18.79 21.37 6.43
N THR A 713 19.37 21.08 7.57
CA THR A 713 19.32 21.91 8.76
C THR A 713 20.70 22.00 9.43
N ARG A 714 20.84 22.81 10.47
CA ARG A 714 22.07 22.86 11.28
C ARG A 714 21.81 22.19 12.61
N ILE A 715 22.72 21.32 13.01
CA ILE A 715 22.74 20.71 14.33
C ILE A 715 23.94 21.21 15.12
N SER A 716 23.74 21.38 16.41
CA SER A 716 24.79 21.82 17.33
C SER A 716 25.28 20.65 18.16
N THR A 717 26.57 20.40 18.14
CA THR A 717 27.24 19.38 18.95
C THR A 717 28.15 20.03 19.96
N LEU A 718 28.10 19.55 21.21
CA LEU A 718 28.95 20.05 22.28
C LEU A 718 30.10 19.06 22.50
N THR A 719 31.31 19.51 22.22
CA THR A 719 32.54 18.72 22.48
C THR A 719 33.14 19.15 23.79
N HIS A 720 33.34 18.22 24.70
CA HIS A 720 34.06 18.41 25.97
C HIS A 720 35.49 17.93 25.82
N THR A 721 36.42 18.79 26.01
CA THR A 721 37.84 18.43 26.06
C THR A 721 38.32 18.53 27.52
N LEU A 722 38.74 17.40 28.06
CA LEU A 722 39.39 17.31 29.36
C LEU A 722 40.88 17.17 29.13
N GLY A 723 41.62 18.20 29.48
CA GLY A 723 43.09 18.14 29.46
C GLY A 723 43.62 17.96 30.88
N GLN A 724 44.54 17.03 31.06
CA GLN A 724 45.28 16.87 32.32
C GLN A 724 46.76 17.03 31.99
N SER A 725 47.41 17.95 32.68
CA SER A 725 48.84 18.12 32.56
C SER A 725 49.52 17.94 33.92
N THR A 726 50.67 17.30 33.91
CA THR A 726 51.52 17.07 35.09
C THR A 726 52.79 17.87 34.87
N ASP A 727 53.18 18.67 35.85
CA ASP A 727 54.48 19.37 35.82
C ASP A 727 55.61 18.33 36.00
N PRO A 728 56.56 18.22 35.04
CA PRO A 728 57.69 17.29 35.16
C PRO A 728 58.56 17.54 36.42
N HIS A 729 58.56 18.78 36.94
CA HIS A 729 59.32 19.16 38.13
C HIS A 729 58.56 18.97 39.45
N GLN A 730 57.22 18.81 39.36
CA GLN A 730 56.32 18.59 40.52
C GLN A 730 55.27 17.53 40.18
N PRO A 731 55.62 16.24 40.12
CA PRO A 731 54.72 15.20 39.61
C PRO A 731 53.50 14.94 40.51
N VAL A 732 53.36 15.61 41.64
CA VAL A 732 52.23 15.48 42.53
C VAL A 732 51.16 16.56 42.24
N ILE A 733 51.47 17.59 41.46
CA ILE A 733 50.55 18.66 41.08
C ILE A 733 50.00 18.39 39.71
N HIS A 734 48.70 18.06 39.65
CA HIS A 734 47.98 17.88 38.42
C HIS A 734 47.13 19.16 38.17
N SER A 735 47.31 19.78 37.01
CA SER A 735 46.40 20.82 36.55
C SER A 735 45.42 20.22 35.55
N GLY A 736 44.12 20.39 35.82
CA GLY A 736 43.05 19.98 34.90
C GLY A 736 42.50 21.20 34.15
N SER A 737 42.40 21.10 32.84
CA SER A 737 41.68 22.05 32.02
C SER A 737 40.43 21.42 31.43
N GLN A 738 39.31 22.11 31.49
CA GLN A 738 38.10 21.72 30.86
C GLN A 738 37.72 22.79 29.84
N ALA A 739 37.63 22.38 28.59
CA ALA A 739 37.13 23.24 27.52
C ALA A 739 35.81 22.65 26.93
N GLN A 740 34.87 23.54 26.66
CA GLN A 740 33.66 23.19 25.97
C GLN A 740 33.64 23.95 24.64
N MET A 741 33.45 23.23 23.54
CA MET A 741 33.33 23.82 22.22
C MET A 741 31.98 23.46 21.64
N LEU A 742 31.21 24.48 21.29
CA LEU A 742 30.00 24.32 20.50
C LEU A 742 30.37 24.33 19.03
N LYS A 743 30.08 23.24 18.33
CA LYS A 743 30.27 23.08 16.89
C LYS A 743 28.92 23.00 16.21
N GLU A 744 28.72 23.83 15.19
CA GLU A 744 27.55 23.73 14.33
C GLU A 744 27.93 23.05 13.03
N GLU A 745 27.13 22.05 12.63
CA GLU A 745 27.32 21.29 11.39
C GLU A 745 26.02 21.26 10.59
N GLU A 746 26.15 21.28 9.27
CA GLU A 746 25.01 21.03 8.39
C GLU A 746 24.68 19.54 8.42
N ALA A 747 23.40 19.22 8.61
CA ALA A 747 22.88 17.87 8.65
C ALA A 747 21.53 17.78 7.94
N ASP A 748 21.12 16.57 7.61
CA ASP A 748 19.79 16.33 7.09
C ASP A 748 18.73 16.66 8.14
N LEU A 749 17.66 17.33 7.74
CA LEU A 749 16.52 17.58 8.63
C LEU A 749 15.91 16.26 9.12
N PHE A 750 15.91 15.23 8.27
CA PHE A 750 15.57 13.84 8.62
C PHE A 750 16.64 12.92 8.02
N ALA A 751 17.44 12.31 8.87
CA ALA A 751 18.55 11.47 8.42
C ALA A 751 18.06 10.20 7.72
N PRO A 752 18.66 9.78 6.57
CA PRO A 752 18.24 8.59 5.82
C PRO A 752 18.12 7.32 6.68
N ALA A 753 19.08 7.07 7.54
CA ALA A 753 19.10 5.91 8.42
C ALA A 753 17.89 5.80 9.36
N LEU A 754 17.23 6.90 9.68
CA LEU A 754 16.03 6.89 10.52
C LEU A 754 14.82 6.26 9.80
N LEU A 755 14.78 6.28 8.45
CA LEU A 755 13.73 5.59 7.69
C LEU A 755 13.73 4.08 7.94
N GLY A 756 14.92 3.46 8.04
CA GLY A 756 15.05 2.04 8.37
C GLY A 756 14.67 1.70 9.81
N GLN A 757 14.61 2.71 10.68
CA GLN A 757 14.33 2.56 12.09
C GLN A 757 12.90 2.96 12.48
N LEU A 758 12.06 3.37 11.53
CA LEU A 758 10.66 3.70 11.81
C LEU A 758 9.90 2.48 12.34
N PRO A 759 9.14 2.62 13.43
CA PRO A 759 8.19 1.60 13.85
C PRO A 759 7.12 1.33 12.79
N ASN A 760 6.43 0.21 12.93
CA ASN A 760 5.30 -0.10 12.07
C ASN A 760 4.18 0.94 12.21
N LEU A 761 3.45 1.17 11.11
CA LEU A 761 2.38 2.16 11.02
C LEU A 761 2.82 3.61 11.28
N GLU A 762 4.13 3.85 11.32
CA GLU A 762 4.68 5.20 11.39
C GLU A 762 5.26 5.62 10.05
N PHE A 763 5.16 6.90 9.75
CA PHE A 763 5.66 7.48 8.51
C PHE A 763 6.31 8.83 8.72
N ILE A 764 7.18 9.21 7.79
CA ILE A 764 7.58 10.58 7.53
C ILE A 764 6.92 11.03 6.23
N GLY A 765 6.28 12.18 6.24
CA GLY A 765 5.60 12.75 5.07
C GLY A 765 6.27 14.04 4.64
N ASN A 766 6.65 14.14 3.35
CA ASN A 766 6.98 15.38 2.69
C ASN A 766 5.77 15.81 1.87
N ILE A 767 5.06 16.84 2.36
CA ILE A 767 3.81 17.30 1.77
C ILE A 767 4.08 18.57 0.96
N SER A 768 3.48 18.68 -0.21
CA SER A 768 3.48 19.85 -1.05
C SER A 768 3.20 21.12 -0.24
N GLY A 769 3.99 22.17 -0.42
CA GLY A 769 3.97 23.37 0.42
C GLY A 769 5.08 23.41 1.49
N GLY A 770 6.02 22.44 1.47
CA GLY A 770 7.23 22.45 2.30
C GLY A 770 7.02 21.94 3.73
N LYS A 771 5.93 21.24 4.01
CA LYS A 771 5.66 20.66 5.32
C LYS A 771 6.23 19.26 5.43
N ILE A 772 7.10 19.05 6.42
CA ILE A 772 7.57 17.73 6.78
C ILE A 772 6.82 17.30 8.04
N VAL A 773 6.13 16.15 7.96
CA VAL A 773 5.31 15.64 9.06
C VAL A 773 5.78 14.26 9.48
N LYS A 774 5.81 14.00 10.78
CA LYS A 774 6.01 12.68 11.37
C LYS A 774 4.67 12.20 11.89
N GLY A 775 4.14 11.12 11.30
CA GLY A 775 2.81 10.66 11.64
C GLY A 775 2.74 9.18 11.96
N ARG A 776 1.57 8.77 12.48
CA ARG A 776 1.15 7.39 12.72
C ARG A 776 -0.17 7.14 12.02
N ILE A 777 -0.28 5.96 11.42
CA ILE A 777 -1.48 5.50 10.73
C ILE A 777 -2.33 4.73 11.73
N PRO A 778 -3.60 5.06 11.91
CA PRO A 778 -4.50 4.30 12.76
C PRO A 778 -4.92 2.99 12.09
N ILE A 779 -5.34 2.05 12.90
CA ILE A 779 -5.96 0.80 12.47
C ILE A 779 -7.47 1.00 12.41
N LEU A 780 -8.06 0.81 11.22
CA LEU A 780 -9.50 0.89 11.03
C LEU A 780 -10.17 -0.38 11.56
N THR A 781 -11.05 -0.23 12.54
CA THR A 781 -11.89 -1.31 13.07
C THR A 781 -13.32 -1.19 12.50
N GLY A 782 -14.07 -2.29 12.51
CA GLY A 782 -15.48 -2.25 12.13
C GLY A 782 -16.29 -1.29 13.02
N SER A 783 -17.38 -0.71 12.49
CA SER A 783 -18.23 0.18 13.27
C SER A 783 -18.80 -0.54 14.51
N LYS A 784 -18.97 0.21 15.61
CA LYS A 784 -19.66 -0.28 16.81
C LYS A 784 -21.18 -0.40 16.61
N SER A 785 -21.67 -0.14 15.41
CA SER A 785 -23.11 -0.13 15.18
C SER A 785 -23.65 -1.54 15.00
N GLY A 786 -24.41 -1.93 15.99
CA GLY A 786 -25.58 -2.70 16.01
C GLY A 786 -25.54 -4.15 15.54
#